data_0b33053ce476ea1c77d669b9870392e3
#
_entry.id   0b33053ce476ea1c77d669b9870392e3
#
_cell.length_a   1.000
_cell.length_b   1.000
_cell.length_c   1.000
_cell.angle_alpha   90.00
_cell.angle_beta   90.00
_cell.angle_gamma   90.00
#
_symmetry.space_group_name_H-M   'P 1'
#
loop_
_entity.id
_entity.type
_entity.pdbx_description
1 polymer ?
#
loop_
_entity_poly.entity_id
_entity_poly.type
_entity_poly.pdbx_seq_one_letter_code
_entity_poly.pdbx_strand_id
1 'polypeptide(L)'
;MSPPIVRTGLIPYTSAPASNVHKPPTARDIPPVTLTNITQVDASEFRPYLSQVGALYESLQRAKESEDDGGTQLFRRTSKADEFADLVEPNSSRRPTISRQGSLASLASSIENAPPRKRSSVGHGRRAPHAPTPLSTIPNVYFDEDFHLENPRTFDVVSERSEVIRPSPGALDEHKSGNGTTVGPRKALATNAILQEKLSWYMDTIEIHLIASISTASSSFFAALGSLRELHSEAANSVAQIKGLRKELQELDKEVAVEGLNIVNQRRRMENLRQLGDAVQQLKQIVQNIAACESLVDSGEVEKALDAIDALESLIGGDEHGQSADQSKSKIRLRNLRGATALQGVSSDIDTLRFRIGKEYETRFLTALLEDLRQHITSVSASEILQRWSNASQRSRGSHNRDKSIYPSYLTMSEEFRSTLSSNLRGLQRAKYTSRATAAYRDAVLREIRSIIRRPLPSSNEDDADSIMSSSTVGGGRKLSQQEKSSILARNLRSLDAEDAEELLKKTYIGVGETLRRLGSQVKQLLDVTSTLNVTNAGPTGSDNASGQEEMHQALDMSNLLGQAVDIAQDKIVKVLRVRREQSTHLSVERFLRYFTLNLLFANECEAVSGRSGTVLKNIVNGHITEYVKQFGESERQKLATGMEADPWNAKDFTDTDKELLARILSASTEDVEAWTKSSHVWNPSSELETVSPAPVQTNGTTKDKTRSAVIESESFILPASAILCLHGLCQFMHLNTGIRSMTSEIASSIISYLTLFNSRCTQLILGAGATRSAGLKNITTKHLALAAQAVSFISTLIPHLREFVRRNSGNNTAVSSLMGEFDKVRRAYQEHQQSIYDKLVDIMAGRATAHTKSMKTVDWNKESSTVNTYMETLTKETGTLHRVLTKHLPEMTVRMIMEPVFKNYKEQLGKAFNEVVLESATAKTRILRDAESFNARIGTIDGAGDAGDYLINLVKGKSVPEPTAPADSGASTNGTSKADDTPESIPKPEDSNPPDTDAGGEKEKEGE
;
A
#
# COMPACT_ATOMS: atom_id res chain seq x y z
N MET A 1 -8.07 -10.10 72.17
CA MET A 1 -8.68 -8.81 71.74
C MET A 1 -8.40 -8.73 70.24
N SER A 2 -9.43 -9.09 69.52
CA SER A 2 -9.39 -9.06 68.03
C SER A 2 -9.78 -7.66 67.55
N PRO A 3 -9.09 -7.10 66.54
CA PRO A 3 -9.49 -5.81 65.99
C PRO A 3 -10.71 -5.94 65.10
N PRO A 4 -11.49 -4.88 64.91
CA PRO A 4 -12.76 -4.93 64.21
C PRO A 4 -12.59 -5.05 62.70
N ILE A 5 -13.40 -5.92 62.15
CA ILE A 5 -13.57 -6.11 60.70
C ILE A 5 -14.23 -4.85 60.11
N VAL A 6 -13.49 -4.08 59.34
CA VAL A 6 -14.07 -3.03 58.52
C VAL A 6 -14.65 -3.69 57.26
N ARG A 7 -15.98 -3.78 57.20
CA ARG A 7 -16.74 -4.11 55.99
C ARG A 7 -16.57 -2.95 54.99
N THR A 8 -15.76 -3.14 53.95
CA THR A 8 -15.84 -2.32 52.74
C THR A 8 -17.06 -2.79 51.96
N GLY A 9 -18.15 -2.06 52.11
CA GLY A 9 -19.34 -2.26 51.30
C GLY A 9 -19.05 -1.79 49.87
N LEU A 10 -19.02 -2.70 48.92
CA LEU A 10 -19.20 -2.39 47.51
C LEU A 10 -20.62 -1.81 47.35
N ILE A 11 -20.70 -0.52 47.11
CA ILE A 11 -21.92 0.14 46.68
C ILE A 11 -22.19 -0.30 45.25
N PRO A 12 -23.31 -0.97 44.96
CA PRO A 12 -23.66 -1.27 43.59
C PRO A 12 -23.96 0.05 42.88
N TYR A 13 -23.35 0.27 41.74
CA TYR A 13 -23.71 1.33 40.81
C TYR A 13 -25.18 1.15 40.39
N THR A 14 -26.06 1.88 40.99
CA THR A 14 -27.41 2.08 40.48
C THR A 14 -27.30 3.13 39.38
N SER A 15 -27.61 2.72 38.16
CA SER A 15 -27.81 3.62 37.03
C SER A 15 -28.90 4.63 37.37
N ALA A 16 -28.50 5.86 37.64
CA ALA A 16 -29.42 6.98 37.73
C ALA A 16 -29.86 7.39 36.31
N PRO A 17 -31.10 7.86 36.14
CA PRO A 17 -31.60 8.28 34.84
C PRO A 17 -30.82 9.52 34.37
N ALA A 18 -30.55 9.56 33.05
CA ALA A 18 -29.82 10.61 32.37
C ALA A 18 -30.34 12.02 32.70
N SER A 19 -29.63 12.74 33.53
CA SER A 19 -29.70 14.19 33.61
C SER A 19 -28.48 14.78 32.94
N ASN A 20 -28.69 15.69 31.99
CA ASN A 20 -27.74 16.30 31.06
C ASN A 20 -26.68 17.20 31.71
N VAL A 21 -26.02 16.77 32.77
CA VAL A 21 -24.87 17.48 33.33
C VAL A 21 -23.82 16.45 33.77
N HIS A 22 -23.10 15.89 32.82
CA HIS A 22 -21.93 15.08 33.17
C HIS A 22 -20.77 16.02 33.52
N LYS A 23 -20.53 16.20 34.82
CA LYS A 23 -19.22 16.66 35.28
C LYS A 23 -18.22 15.53 35.08
N PRO A 24 -17.07 15.75 34.46
CA PRO A 24 -16.03 14.71 34.39
C PRO A 24 -15.60 14.35 35.81
N PRO A 25 -15.42 13.05 36.13
CA PRO A 25 -14.97 12.63 37.44
C PRO A 25 -13.61 13.24 37.73
N THR A 26 -13.49 13.84 38.89
CA THR A 26 -12.22 14.40 39.38
C THR A 26 -11.47 13.31 40.15
N ALA A 27 -10.15 13.46 40.33
CA ALA A 27 -9.30 12.54 41.09
C ALA A 27 -9.81 12.32 42.55
N ARG A 28 -10.77 13.14 43.05
CA ARG A 28 -11.41 12.98 44.35
C ARG A 28 -12.62 12.04 44.32
N ASP A 29 -13.17 11.77 43.17
CA ASP A 29 -14.33 10.89 43.00
C ASP A 29 -13.94 9.41 42.87
N ILE A 30 -12.66 9.14 42.70
CA ILE A 30 -12.07 7.80 42.66
C ILE A 30 -11.42 7.56 44.03
N PRO A 31 -11.95 6.69 44.89
CA PRO A 31 -11.30 6.38 46.17
C PRO A 31 -9.93 5.79 45.89
N PRO A 32 -8.88 6.25 46.60
CA PRO A 32 -7.56 5.66 46.41
C PRO A 32 -7.62 4.18 46.78
N VAL A 33 -7.32 3.32 45.81
CA VAL A 33 -7.14 1.88 46.06
C VAL A 33 -5.89 1.73 46.91
N THR A 34 -6.07 1.67 48.23
CA THR A 34 -4.96 1.38 49.14
C THR A 34 -4.69 -0.11 49.08
N LEU A 35 -3.64 -0.51 48.37
CA LEU A 35 -3.09 -1.87 48.34
C LEU A 35 -2.45 -2.30 49.70
N THR A 36 -2.73 -1.57 50.78
CA THR A 36 -2.11 -1.73 52.10
C THR A 36 -2.51 -3.00 52.88
N ASN A 37 -3.46 -3.80 52.33
CA ASN A 37 -3.89 -5.05 52.96
C ASN A 37 -3.46 -6.32 52.22
N ILE A 38 -2.69 -6.22 51.18
CA ILE A 38 -2.07 -7.38 50.52
C ILE A 38 -0.72 -7.59 51.22
N THR A 39 -0.62 -8.68 52.00
CA THR A 39 0.68 -9.10 52.53
C THR A 39 1.63 -9.31 51.37
N GLN A 40 2.73 -8.57 51.39
CA GLN A 40 3.79 -8.70 50.38
C GLN A 40 4.44 -10.06 50.58
N VAL A 41 4.18 -11.00 49.71
CA VAL A 41 4.80 -12.33 49.71
C VAL A 41 6.14 -12.23 48.96
N ASP A 42 7.18 -12.74 49.57
CA ASP A 42 8.52 -12.66 49.00
C ASP A 42 8.61 -13.47 47.70
N ALA A 43 9.19 -12.91 46.65
CA ALA A 43 9.32 -13.54 45.34
C ALA A 43 9.98 -14.94 45.38
N SER A 44 10.73 -15.24 46.46
CA SER A 44 11.32 -16.55 46.71
C SER A 44 10.30 -17.66 47.02
N GLU A 45 9.14 -17.36 47.59
CA GLU A 45 8.08 -18.33 47.82
C GLU A 45 7.36 -18.78 46.55
N PHE A 46 7.41 -17.95 45.49
CA PHE A 46 6.82 -18.30 44.17
C PHE A 46 7.80 -19.06 43.27
N ARG A 47 9.06 -19.24 43.65
CA ARG A 47 10.05 -19.97 42.82
C ARG A 47 9.60 -21.37 42.40
N PRO A 48 8.97 -22.21 43.24
CA PRO A 48 8.49 -23.53 42.83
C PRO A 48 7.35 -23.43 41.81
N TYR A 49 6.54 -22.41 41.92
CA TYR A 49 5.43 -22.14 40.97
C TYR A 49 5.99 -21.58 39.64
N LEU A 50 6.94 -20.67 39.72
CA LEU A 50 7.57 -20.05 38.56
C LEU A 50 8.39 -21.04 37.73
N SER A 51 8.99 -22.05 38.37
CA SER A 51 9.66 -23.14 37.65
C SER A 51 8.69 -24.04 36.88
N GLN A 52 7.43 -24.08 37.28
CA GLN A 52 6.36 -24.82 36.58
C GLN A 52 5.70 -24.00 35.45
N VAL A 53 5.67 -22.67 35.58
CA VAL A 53 5.08 -21.78 34.58
C VAL A 53 6.06 -21.46 33.44
N GLY A 54 7.35 -21.75 33.63
CA GLY A 54 8.37 -21.78 32.57
C GLY A 54 8.61 -20.46 31.85
N ALA A 55 8.89 -20.57 30.57
CA ALA A 55 9.37 -19.49 29.70
C ALA A 55 8.44 -18.26 29.57
N LEU A 56 7.15 -18.39 29.91
CA LEU A 56 6.18 -17.29 29.86
C LEU A 56 6.41 -16.24 30.94
N TYR A 57 6.80 -16.69 32.14
CA TYR A 57 7.12 -15.75 33.22
C TYR A 57 8.46 -15.06 32.99
N GLU A 58 9.46 -15.78 32.44
CA GLU A 58 10.73 -15.13 32.08
C GLU A 58 10.59 -14.11 30.98
N SER A 59 9.70 -14.35 30.02
CA SER A 59 9.43 -13.36 28.96
C SER A 59 8.67 -12.14 29.49
N LEU A 60 7.75 -12.34 30.42
CA LEU A 60 7.02 -11.25 31.08
C LEU A 60 7.94 -10.44 32.03
N GLN A 61 8.89 -11.10 32.71
CA GLN A 61 9.83 -10.42 33.56
C GLN A 61 10.86 -9.62 32.75
N ARG A 62 11.33 -10.15 31.63
CA ARG A 62 12.20 -9.41 30.69
C ARG A 62 11.48 -8.22 30.04
N ALA A 63 10.18 -8.37 29.74
CA ALA A 63 9.38 -7.25 29.25
C ALA A 63 9.22 -6.16 30.31
N LYS A 64 9.02 -6.54 31.56
CA LYS A 64 8.89 -5.62 32.69
C LYS A 64 10.21 -4.94 33.06
N GLU A 65 11.32 -5.67 33.04
CA GLU A 65 12.66 -5.11 33.25
C GLU A 65 13.07 -4.16 32.11
N SER A 66 12.53 -4.36 30.89
CA SER A 66 12.70 -3.42 29.77
C SER A 66 11.80 -2.18 29.87
N GLU A 67 10.72 -2.22 30.65
CA GLU A 67 9.87 -1.07 30.96
C GLU A 67 10.41 -0.23 32.11
N ASP A 68 11.04 -0.85 33.12
CA ASP A 68 11.63 -0.14 34.26
C ASP A 68 12.97 0.56 33.93
N ASP A 69 13.73 0.10 32.92
CA ASP A 69 14.90 0.78 32.35
C ASP A 69 14.56 1.88 31.33
N GLY A 70 13.26 2.13 31.08
CA GLY A 70 12.73 3.09 30.10
C GLY A 70 12.76 4.56 30.52
N GLY A 71 13.52 4.92 31.55
CA GLY A 71 13.86 6.30 31.86
C GLY A 71 15.02 6.79 30.98
N THR A 72 14.71 7.55 29.94
CA THR A 72 15.67 8.29 29.11
C THR A 72 16.53 7.47 28.15
N GLN A 73 16.01 7.09 27.00
CA GLN A 73 16.78 7.22 25.77
C GLN A 73 15.89 7.54 24.59
N LEU A 74 15.93 8.80 24.21
CA LEU A 74 15.54 9.38 22.96
C LEU A 74 16.05 8.56 21.75
N PHE A 75 15.11 8.29 20.84
CA PHE A 75 15.35 8.13 19.40
C PHE A 75 16.67 7.50 18.98
N ARG A 76 16.77 6.20 19.08
CA ARG A 76 17.67 5.50 18.18
C ARG A 76 16.84 5.04 16.98
N ARG A 77 16.98 5.78 15.87
CA ARG A 77 16.59 5.28 14.54
C ARG A 77 17.16 3.88 14.42
N THR A 78 16.31 2.87 14.49
CA THR A 78 16.69 1.52 14.07
C THR A 78 17.06 1.62 12.60
N SER A 79 18.34 1.47 12.30
CA SER A 79 18.81 1.42 10.93
C SER A 79 18.06 0.29 10.22
N LYS A 80 17.55 0.54 9.03
CA LYS A 80 16.87 -0.47 8.17
C LYS A 80 17.68 -1.78 8.02
N ALA A 81 18.92 -1.79 8.45
CA ALA A 81 19.82 -2.94 8.43
C ALA A 81 19.50 -4.00 9.50
N ASP A 82 18.98 -3.61 10.67
CA ASP A 82 18.70 -4.55 11.76
C ASP A 82 17.48 -5.45 11.48
N GLU A 83 16.52 -4.97 10.68
CA GLU A 83 15.37 -5.77 10.23
C GLU A 83 15.76 -6.97 9.36
N PHE A 84 16.96 -6.96 8.75
CA PHE A 84 17.46 -8.02 7.87
C PHE A 84 18.35 -9.04 8.56
N ALA A 85 18.70 -8.85 9.82
CA ALA A 85 19.51 -9.79 10.59
C ALA A 85 18.94 -11.22 10.59
N ASP A 86 17.62 -11.34 10.59
CA ASP A 86 16.90 -12.61 10.55
C ASP A 86 16.91 -13.33 9.20
N LEU A 87 17.24 -12.64 8.09
CA LEU A 87 17.29 -13.27 6.77
C LEU A 87 18.62 -13.98 6.49
N VAL A 88 19.66 -13.57 7.22
CA VAL A 88 21.00 -14.13 7.09
C VAL A 88 21.30 -14.95 8.33
N GLU A 89 20.88 -16.21 8.33
CA GLU A 89 21.25 -17.15 9.39
C GLU A 89 22.71 -17.63 9.22
N PRO A 90 23.51 -17.61 10.27
CA PRO A 90 24.82 -18.26 10.21
C PRO A 90 24.64 -19.78 10.18
N ASN A 91 25.31 -20.46 9.25
CA ASN A 91 25.53 -21.89 9.26
C ASN A 91 26.44 -22.27 10.44
N SER A 92 25.97 -22.12 11.66
CA SER A 92 26.69 -22.65 12.82
C SER A 92 25.73 -23.58 13.56
N SER A 93 26.14 -24.83 13.59
CA SER A 93 25.60 -25.91 14.41
C SER A 93 25.57 -25.51 15.88
N ARG A 94 24.49 -24.91 16.35
CA ARG A 94 24.15 -24.88 17.76
C ARG A 94 23.13 -25.95 18.03
N ARG A 95 23.49 -26.89 18.89
CA ARG A 95 22.60 -27.92 19.45
C ARG A 95 21.29 -27.27 19.88
N PRO A 96 20.16 -27.90 19.56
CA PRO A 96 18.87 -27.42 20.03
C PRO A 96 18.80 -27.60 21.54
N THR A 97 18.77 -26.52 22.28
CA THR A 97 18.20 -26.53 23.61
C THR A 97 16.70 -26.79 23.45
N ILE A 98 16.28 -27.89 24.00
CA ILE A 98 14.88 -28.34 24.01
C ILE A 98 14.06 -27.28 24.76
N SER A 99 13.40 -26.38 24.06
CA SER A 99 12.34 -25.61 24.66
C SER A 99 11.11 -26.50 24.76
N ARG A 100 10.75 -26.89 25.97
CA ARG A 100 9.47 -27.50 26.30
C ARG A 100 8.34 -26.49 26.03
N GLN A 101 7.90 -26.39 24.80
CA GLN A 101 6.62 -25.78 24.45
C GLN A 101 5.63 -26.91 24.22
N GLY A 102 5.00 -27.36 25.24
CA GLY A 102 4.05 -28.45 25.12
C GLY A 102 3.00 -28.58 26.19
N SER A 103 2.62 -27.50 26.88
CA SER A 103 1.63 -27.64 27.96
C SER A 103 0.54 -26.59 28.07
N LEU A 104 0.44 -25.62 27.16
CA LEU A 104 -0.63 -24.63 27.23
C LEU A 104 -1.78 -24.83 26.24
N ALA A 105 -1.66 -25.74 25.26
CA ALA A 105 -2.76 -26.08 24.38
C ALA A 105 -3.84 -26.97 25.04
N SER A 106 -3.48 -27.65 26.14
CA SER A 106 -4.40 -28.57 26.87
C SER A 106 -5.43 -27.89 27.74
N LEU A 107 -5.21 -26.65 28.15
CA LEU A 107 -6.13 -25.93 29.04
C LEU A 107 -7.24 -25.18 28.33
N ALA A 108 -7.10 -24.92 27.03
CA ALA A 108 -8.12 -24.20 26.26
C ALA A 108 -9.25 -25.13 25.75
N SER A 109 -9.00 -26.45 25.67
CA SER A 109 -9.98 -27.40 25.14
C SER A 109 -10.91 -28.00 26.20
N SER A 110 -10.69 -27.71 27.50
CA SER A 110 -11.50 -28.27 28.60
C SER A 110 -12.71 -27.42 28.97
N ILE A 111 -12.97 -26.31 28.32
CA ILE A 111 -14.07 -25.40 28.66
C ILE A 111 -15.32 -25.59 27.78
N GLU A 112 -15.24 -26.43 26.73
CA GLU A 112 -16.35 -26.57 25.76
C GLU A 112 -17.33 -27.72 26.00
N ASN A 113 -17.21 -28.51 27.05
CA ASN A 113 -18.13 -29.63 27.27
C ASN A 113 -18.84 -29.56 28.66
N ALA A 114 -19.66 -28.53 28.83
CA ALA A 114 -20.72 -28.57 29.84
C ALA A 114 -22.09 -28.60 29.14
N PRO A 115 -22.95 -29.59 29.42
CA PRO A 115 -24.25 -29.67 28.76
C PRO A 115 -25.17 -28.53 29.20
N PRO A 116 -26.00 -28.00 28.32
CA PRO A 116 -26.90 -26.92 28.65
C PRO A 116 -28.02 -27.40 29.58
N ARG A 117 -28.00 -26.97 30.82
CA ARG A 117 -29.17 -27.07 31.69
C ARG A 117 -30.21 -26.05 31.21
N LYS A 118 -31.28 -26.59 30.64
CA LYS A 118 -32.51 -25.85 30.41
C LYS A 118 -33.06 -25.30 31.74
N ARG A 119 -33.08 -24.00 31.87
CA ARG A 119 -34.00 -23.33 32.80
C ARG A 119 -34.86 -22.37 31.99
N SER A 120 -36.08 -22.73 31.87
CA SER A 120 -37.18 -21.85 31.49
C SER A 120 -37.43 -20.85 32.63
N SER A 121 -37.36 -19.58 32.36
CA SER A 121 -38.14 -18.58 33.07
C SER A 121 -38.40 -17.38 32.17
N VAL A 122 -39.63 -17.09 32.11
CA VAL A 122 -40.32 -15.98 31.47
C VAL A 122 -39.84 -14.64 32.01
N GLY A 123 -39.71 -13.70 31.13
CA GLY A 123 -40.14 -12.34 31.38
C GLY A 123 -39.08 -11.29 31.65
N HIS A 124 -39.20 -10.29 30.87
CA HIS A 124 -38.81 -8.91 30.98
C HIS A 124 -37.57 -8.54 30.20
N GLY A 125 -37.86 -7.83 29.10
CA GLY A 125 -36.92 -7.21 28.21
C GLY A 125 -35.93 -6.31 28.93
N ARG A 126 -34.70 -6.75 28.91
CA ARG A 126 -33.57 -5.84 29.03
C ARG A 126 -32.92 -5.72 27.64
N ARG A 127 -32.95 -4.54 27.13
CA ARG A 127 -32.13 -4.12 25.97
C ARG A 127 -30.75 -4.72 26.18
N ALA A 128 -30.28 -5.44 25.18
CA ALA A 128 -28.89 -5.83 25.09
C ALA A 128 -28.02 -4.59 25.29
N PRO A 129 -26.94 -4.66 26.07
CA PRO A 129 -26.01 -3.56 26.14
C PRO A 129 -25.50 -3.35 24.72
N HIS A 130 -25.69 -2.15 24.22
CA HIS A 130 -25.07 -1.74 22.96
C HIS A 130 -23.59 -2.07 23.05
N ALA A 131 -23.08 -2.80 22.06
CA ALA A 131 -21.64 -2.96 21.92
C ALA A 131 -20.99 -1.57 22.01
N PRO A 132 -19.93 -1.43 22.79
CA PRO A 132 -19.27 -0.14 22.93
C PRO A 132 -18.90 0.39 21.55
N THR A 133 -19.16 1.66 21.33
CA THR A 133 -18.81 2.32 20.08
C THR A 133 -17.33 2.11 19.78
N PRO A 134 -16.95 1.69 18.58
CA PRO A 134 -15.55 1.38 18.30
C PRO A 134 -14.67 2.63 18.47
N LEU A 135 -13.48 2.45 19.01
CA LEU A 135 -12.49 3.53 19.21
C LEU A 135 -12.15 4.28 17.90
N SER A 136 -12.38 3.65 16.75
CA SER A 136 -12.22 4.26 15.43
C SER A 136 -13.17 5.45 15.15
N THR A 137 -14.14 5.69 16.02
CA THR A 137 -15.02 6.87 15.94
C THR A 137 -14.38 8.14 16.49
N ILE A 138 -13.28 8.00 17.22
CA ILE A 138 -12.50 9.11 17.73
C ILE A 138 -11.48 9.49 16.66
N PRO A 139 -11.40 10.74 16.24
CA PRO A 139 -10.42 11.17 15.24
C PRO A 139 -8.98 10.86 15.65
N ASN A 140 -8.18 10.36 14.71
CA ASN A 140 -6.81 9.94 14.96
C ASN A 140 -5.91 11.03 15.55
N VAL A 141 -6.24 12.29 15.30
CA VAL A 141 -5.51 13.46 15.84
C VAL A 141 -5.40 13.45 17.37
N TYR A 142 -6.35 12.81 18.07
CA TYR A 142 -6.30 12.71 19.54
C TYR A 142 -5.39 11.58 20.05
N PHE A 143 -4.89 10.73 19.16
CA PHE A 143 -3.98 9.63 19.49
C PHE A 143 -2.55 9.86 19.01
N ASP A 144 -2.29 11.01 18.39
CA ASP A 144 -0.94 11.38 17.96
C ASP A 144 -0.08 11.73 19.17
N GLU A 145 1.12 11.18 19.26
CA GLU A 145 2.09 11.46 20.33
C GLU A 145 2.47 12.95 20.37
N ASP A 146 2.43 13.64 19.23
CA ASP A 146 2.71 15.06 19.06
C ASP A 146 1.43 15.92 19.06
N PHE A 147 0.42 15.55 19.85
CA PHE A 147 -0.81 16.33 19.96
C PHE A 147 -0.56 17.65 20.69
N HIS A 148 -0.38 18.73 19.95
CA HIS A 148 -0.23 20.08 20.46
C HIS A 148 -1.30 21.01 19.89
N LEU A 149 -2.15 21.54 20.75
CA LEU A 149 -3.20 22.53 20.38
C LEU A 149 -2.62 23.87 19.89
N GLU A 150 -1.35 24.10 20.12
CA GLU A 150 -0.64 25.29 19.63
C GLU A 150 -0.37 25.24 18.13
N ASN A 151 -0.40 24.07 17.54
CA ASN A 151 -0.24 23.90 16.10
C ASN A 151 -1.54 24.34 15.39
N PRO A 152 -1.49 25.31 14.48
CA PRO A 152 -2.68 25.84 13.80
C PRO A 152 -3.51 24.77 13.08
N ARG A 153 -2.85 23.75 12.55
CA ARG A 153 -3.53 22.63 11.84
C ARG A 153 -4.27 21.72 12.80
N THR A 154 -3.66 21.38 13.93
CA THR A 154 -4.30 20.57 14.99
C THR A 154 -5.45 21.34 15.61
N PHE A 155 -5.26 22.63 15.84
CA PHE A 155 -6.30 23.51 16.34
C PHE A 155 -7.50 23.63 15.39
N ASP A 156 -7.26 23.73 14.09
CA ASP A 156 -8.31 23.80 13.08
C ASP A 156 -9.13 22.50 13.00
N VAL A 157 -8.49 21.34 13.10
CA VAL A 157 -9.17 20.05 13.08
C VAL A 157 -9.99 19.84 14.37
N VAL A 158 -9.43 20.18 15.52
CA VAL A 158 -10.12 20.04 16.82
C VAL A 158 -11.26 21.05 16.95
N SER A 159 -11.08 22.25 16.42
CA SER A 159 -12.07 23.34 16.47
C SER A 159 -13.06 23.34 15.29
N GLU A 160 -13.08 22.30 14.48
CA GLU A 160 -14.06 22.12 13.41
C GLU A 160 -15.49 22.28 13.97
N ARG A 161 -16.28 23.17 13.46
CA ARG A 161 -17.63 23.52 13.94
C ARG A 161 -17.70 24.33 15.25
N SER A 162 -16.57 24.85 15.74
CA SER A 162 -16.65 25.82 16.84
C SER A 162 -17.16 27.17 16.33
N GLU A 163 -17.85 27.90 17.20
CA GLU A 163 -18.34 29.23 16.87
C GLU A 163 -17.17 30.21 16.78
N VAL A 164 -17.20 31.08 15.76
CA VAL A 164 -16.22 32.15 15.59
C VAL A 164 -16.67 33.35 16.39
N ILE A 165 -15.94 33.70 17.43
CA ILE A 165 -16.20 34.91 18.18
C ILE A 165 -15.83 36.10 17.30
N ARG A 166 -16.84 36.86 16.87
CA ARG A 166 -16.64 38.15 16.25
C ARG A 166 -16.63 39.21 17.36
N PRO A 167 -15.68 40.13 17.41
CA PRO A 167 -15.73 41.22 18.36
C PRO A 167 -16.99 42.05 18.08
N SER A 168 -17.81 42.22 19.12
CA SER A 168 -19.00 43.07 19.05
C SER A 168 -18.63 44.46 18.58
N PRO A 169 -19.35 45.07 17.63
CA PRO A 169 -19.11 46.46 17.27
C PRO A 169 -19.68 47.35 18.36
N GLY A 170 -18.85 47.69 19.36
CA GLY A 170 -19.36 48.51 20.45
C GLY A 170 -18.42 48.80 21.61
N ALA A 171 -17.18 48.40 21.54
CA ALA A 171 -16.17 48.76 22.54
C ALA A 171 -15.03 49.51 21.85
N LEU A 172 -15.35 50.71 21.43
CA LEU A 172 -14.38 51.79 21.26
C LEU A 172 -14.39 52.53 22.58
N ASP A 173 -13.35 52.32 23.41
CA ASP A 173 -12.59 53.42 23.99
C ASP A 173 -11.46 52.90 24.86
N GLU A 174 -10.32 53.53 24.60
CA GLU A 174 -9.16 53.70 25.46
C GLU A 174 -8.26 52.52 25.83
N HIS A 175 -7.19 52.28 25.11
CA HIS A 175 -5.87 52.85 25.42
C HIS A 175 -4.85 52.49 24.34
N LYS A 176 -4.17 53.53 23.88
CA LYS A 176 -2.99 53.45 23.02
C LYS A 176 -1.90 52.52 23.60
N SER A 177 -1.44 51.57 22.84
CA SER A 177 0.01 51.42 22.58
C SER A 177 0.24 50.27 21.65
N GLY A 178 0.84 50.52 20.53
CA GLY A 178 1.87 49.79 19.83
C GLY A 178 1.55 48.36 19.29
N ASN A 179 1.61 48.29 18.00
CA ASN A 179 1.78 47.16 17.14
C ASN A 179 0.52 46.50 16.59
N GLY A 180 0.28 46.88 15.36
CA GLY A 180 -0.74 46.28 14.51
C GLY A 180 -0.45 44.81 14.15
N THR A 181 -1.23 43.98 14.72
CA THR A 181 -1.55 42.69 14.14
C THR A 181 -3.07 42.59 14.15
N THR A 182 -3.65 42.62 12.98
CA THR A 182 -5.06 42.33 12.77
C THR A 182 -5.31 40.95 13.34
N VAL A 183 -5.93 40.88 14.50
CA VAL A 183 -6.36 39.62 15.11
C VAL A 183 -7.55 39.13 14.28
N GLY A 184 -7.30 38.15 13.44
CA GLY A 184 -8.36 37.42 12.73
C GLY A 184 -9.34 36.77 13.71
N PRO A 185 -10.51 36.43 13.26
CA PRO A 185 -11.54 35.83 14.10
C PRO A 185 -10.98 34.55 14.77
N ARG A 186 -11.07 34.48 16.07
CA ARG A 186 -10.60 33.32 16.87
C ARG A 186 -11.75 32.41 17.20
N LYS A 187 -11.51 31.13 17.12
CA LYS A 187 -12.48 30.11 17.53
C LYS A 187 -12.46 29.95 19.06
N ALA A 188 -13.62 29.87 19.66
CA ALA A 188 -13.76 29.73 21.12
C ALA A 188 -14.01 28.25 21.49
N LEU A 189 -12.95 27.54 21.77
CA LEU A 189 -13.02 26.13 22.17
C LEU A 189 -13.70 25.94 23.53
N ALA A 190 -13.43 26.81 24.49
CA ALA A 190 -13.91 26.68 25.85
C ALA A 190 -15.41 26.96 26.03
N THR A 191 -16.03 27.66 25.12
CA THR A 191 -17.45 28.04 25.17
C THR A 191 -18.33 27.36 24.14
N ASN A 192 -17.75 26.52 23.31
CA ASN A 192 -18.48 25.82 22.25
C ASN A 192 -19.15 24.56 22.82
N ALA A 193 -20.44 24.60 23.00
CA ALA A 193 -21.22 23.49 23.57
C ALA A 193 -21.14 22.21 22.71
N ILE A 194 -21.14 22.34 21.39
CA ILE A 194 -21.07 21.20 20.47
C ILE A 194 -19.71 20.49 20.55
N LEU A 195 -18.64 21.27 20.65
CA LEU A 195 -17.29 20.71 20.80
C LEU A 195 -17.10 20.04 22.16
N GLN A 196 -17.63 20.68 23.23
CA GLN A 196 -17.60 20.11 24.58
C GLN A 196 -18.40 18.80 24.67
N GLU A 197 -19.56 18.75 24.01
CA GLU A 197 -20.36 17.52 23.95
C GLU A 197 -19.64 16.40 23.20
N LYS A 198 -19.00 16.71 22.08
CA LYS A 198 -18.19 15.72 21.35
C LYS A 198 -17.01 15.21 22.17
N LEU A 199 -16.29 16.09 22.86
CA LEU A 199 -15.16 15.71 23.70
C LEU A 199 -15.59 14.86 24.88
N SER A 200 -16.72 15.18 25.50
CA SER A 200 -17.34 14.34 26.55
C SER A 200 -17.67 12.95 26.01
N TRP A 201 -18.28 12.88 24.84
CA TRP A 201 -18.61 11.58 24.22
C TRP A 201 -17.36 10.77 23.86
N TYR A 202 -16.26 11.38 23.47
CA TYR A 202 -14.98 10.67 23.23
C TYR A 202 -14.42 10.12 24.56
N MET A 203 -14.48 10.91 25.63
CA MET A 203 -14.07 10.46 26.97
C MET A 203 -14.89 9.27 27.44
N ASP A 204 -16.21 9.36 27.34
CA ASP A 204 -17.12 8.26 27.72
C ASP A 204 -16.82 6.98 26.94
N THR A 205 -16.50 7.12 25.65
CA THR A 205 -16.15 5.98 24.79
C THR A 205 -14.88 5.27 25.27
N ILE A 206 -13.85 6.01 25.65
CA ILE A 206 -12.59 5.46 26.17
C ILE A 206 -12.83 4.80 27.54
N GLU A 207 -13.61 5.42 28.41
CA GLU A 207 -13.91 4.90 29.75
C GLU A 207 -14.65 3.55 29.68
N ILE A 208 -15.64 3.42 28.79
CA ILE A 208 -16.37 2.16 28.59
C ILE A 208 -15.44 1.05 28.12
N HIS A 209 -14.53 1.33 27.21
CA HIS A 209 -13.55 0.35 26.74
C HIS A 209 -12.56 -0.07 27.84
N LEU A 210 -12.13 0.87 28.66
CA LEU A 210 -11.24 0.61 29.80
C LEU A 210 -11.93 -0.28 30.85
N ILE A 211 -13.17 0.05 31.23
CA ILE A 211 -13.98 -0.73 32.19
C ILE A 211 -14.23 -2.16 31.66
N ALA A 212 -14.54 -2.30 30.38
CA ALA A 212 -14.75 -3.61 29.74
C ALA A 212 -13.47 -4.46 29.77
N SER A 213 -12.31 -3.87 29.51
CA SER A 213 -11.01 -4.56 29.55
C SER A 213 -10.67 -5.05 30.97
N ILE A 214 -10.82 -4.18 31.97
CA ILE A 214 -10.57 -4.52 33.39
C ILE A 214 -11.54 -5.61 33.87
N SER A 215 -12.82 -5.51 33.51
CA SER A 215 -13.83 -6.49 33.87
C SER A 215 -13.52 -7.89 33.33
N THR A 216 -13.07 -7.97 32.07
CA THR A 216 -12.72 -9.24 31.42
C THR A 216 -11.49 -9.88 32.06
N ALA A 217 -10.46 -9.08 32.33
CA ALA A 217 -9.24 -9.56 32.96
C ALA A 217 -9.48 -10.06 34.40
N SER A 218 -10.35 -9.36 35.17
CA SER A 218 -10.70 -9.72 36.54
C SER A 218 -11.46 -11.05 36.62
N SER A 219 -12.43 -11.26 35.73
CA SER A 219 -13.24 -12.48 35.76
C SER A 219 -12.43 -13.75 35.47
N SER A 220 -11.46 -13.67 34.54
CA SER A 220 -10.59 -14.81 34.20
C SER A 220 -9.63 -15.18 35.34
N PHE A 221 -9.16 -14.18 36.08
CA PHE A 221 -8.28 -14.40 37.23
C PHE A 221 -9.00 -15.13 38.36
N PHE A 222 -10.23 -14.71 38.70
CA PHE A 222 -10.96 -15.35 39.78
C PHE A 222 -11.45 -16.77 39.44
N ALA A 223 -11.77 -17.05 38.17
CA ALA A 223 -12.08 -18.39 37.70
C ALA A 223 -10.87 -19.35 37.85
N ALA A 224 -9.67 -18.91 37.47
CA ALA A 224 -8.46 -19.71 37.62
C ALA A 224 -8.11 -20.01 39.09
N LEU A 225 -8.38 -19.06 39.98
CA LEU A 225 -8.13 -19.23 41.41
C LEU A 225 -9.09 -20.27 42.08
N GLY A 226 -10.33 -20.31 41.58
CA GLY A 226 -11.35 -21.29 41.99
C GLY A 226 -10.93 -22.72 41.66
N SER A 227 -10.49 -22.95 40.44
CA SER A 227 -10.06 -24.26 39.95
C SER A 227 -8.83 -24.80 40.68
N LEU A 228 -7.91 -23.93 41.08
CA LEU A 228 -6.70 -24.29 41.84
C LEU A 228 -7.05 -24.77 43.26
N ARG A 229 -8.08 -24.18 43.89
CA ARG A 229 -8.50 -24.54 45.23
C ARG A 229 -9.24 -25.89 45.24
N GLU A 230 -9.97 -26.18 44.18
CA GLU A 230 -10.69 -27.44 44.03
C GLU A 230 -9.72 -28.61 43.84
N LEU A 231 -8.72 -28.46 42.98
CA LEU A 231 -7.65 -29.42 42.77
C LEU A 231 -6.85 -29.75 44.06
N HIS A 232 -6.61 -28.73 44.87
CA HIS A 232 -5.89 -28.95 46.14
C HIS A 232 -6.72 -29.76 47.16
N SER A 233 -8.04 -29.55 47.21
CA SER A 233 -8.89 -30.31 48.10
C SER A 233 -9.02 -31.78 47.70
N GLU A 234 -9.05 -32.05 46.40
CA GLU A 234 -9.18 -33.39 45.82
C GLU A 234 -7.90 -34.23 46.02
N ALA A 235 -6.74 -33.58 45.90
CA ALA A 235 -5.45 -34.21 46.18
C ALA A 235 -5.28 -34.61 47.64
N ALA A 236 -5.80 -33.76 48.59
CA ALA A 236 -5.72 -34.06 50.00
C ALA A 236 -6.60 -35.26 50.38
N ASN A 237 -7.79 -35.38 49.78
CA ASN A 237 -8.70 -36.50 50.00
C ASN A 237 -8.12 -37.81 49.47
N SER A 238 -7.48 -37.79 48.32
CA SER A 238 -6.81 -38.96 47.73
C SER A 238 -5.69 -39.51 48.62
N VAL A 239 -4.91 -38.64 49.22
CA VAL A 239 -3.85 -39.02 50.15
C VAL A 239 -4.39 -39.66 51.44
N ALA A 240 -5.50 -39.17 51.91
CA ALA A 240 -6.16 -39.74 53.14
C ALA A 240 -6.67 -41.16 52.86
N GLN A 241 -7.32 -41.42 51.72
CA GLN A 241 -7.79 -42.76 51.33
C GLN A 241 -6.65 -43.78 51.19
N ILE A 242 -5.51 -43.36 50.57
CA ILE A 242 -4.36 -44.23 50.43
C ILE A 242 -3.74 -44.63 51.78
N LYS A 243 -3.78 -43.74 52.75
CA LYS A 243 -3.30 -44.05 54.10
C LYS A 243 -4.20 -45.05 54.86
N GLY A 244 -5.55 -44.94 54.64
CA GLY A 244 -6.53 -45.89 55.23
C GLY A 244 -6.31 -47.31 54.69
N LEU A 245 -6.26 -47.44 53.37
CA LEU A 245 -6.05 -48.73 52.70
C LEU A 245 -4.76 -49.42 53.09
N ARG A 246 -3.68 -48.66 53.33
CA ARG A 246 -2.40 -49.23 53.78
C ARG A 246 -2.50 -49.84 55.20
N LYS A 247 -3.35 -49.26 56.06
CA LYS A 247 -3.47 -49.79 57.41
C LYS A 247 -4.29 -51.06 57.46
N GLU A 248 -5.36 -51.16 56.68
CA GLU A 248 -6.20 -52.34 56.51
C GLU A 248 -5.47 -53.54 55.91
N LEU A 249 -4.61 -53.27 54.91
CA LEU A 249 -3.74 -54.27 54.29
C LEU A 249 -2.70 -54.82 55.29
N GLN A 250 -2.19 -54.02 56.19
CA GLN A 250 -1.21 -54.40 57.17
C GLN A 250 -1.77 -55.32 58.31
N GLU A 251 -3.06 -55.14 58.61
CA GLU A 251 -3.80 -55.98 59.57
C GLU A 251 -4.15 -57.34 58.99
N LEU A 252 -4.51 -57.39 57.71
CA LEU A 252 -4.83 -58.64 57.02
C LEU A 252 -3.59 -59.56 56.84
N ASP A 253 -2.42 -58.94 56.66
CA ASP A 253 -1.15 -59.69 56.47
C ASP A 253 -0.71 -60.37 57.79
N LYS A 254 -1.10 -59.88 58.92
CA LYS A 254 -0.76 -60.46 60.23
C LYS A 254 -1.56 -61.73 60.60
N GLU A 255 -2.79 -61.86 60.12
CA GLU A 255 -3.68 -62.97 60.52
C GLU A 255 -3.61 -64.25 59.62
N VAL A 256 -3.23 -64.12 58.37
CA VAL A 256 -3.24 -65.25 57.42
C VAL A 256 -1.93 -66.00 57.30
N ALA A 257 -0.86 -65.46 57.88
CA ALA A 257 0.46 -65.86 57.46
C ALA A 257 1.18 -66.95 58.25
N VAL A 258 0.68 -67.52 59.35
CA VAL A 258 1.57 -68.32 60.21
C VAL A 258 1.54 -69.84 60.09
N GLU A 259 0.47 -70.49 59.69
CA GLU A 259 0.48 -71.98 59.76
C GLU A 259 0.30 -72.76 58.43
N GLY A 260 -0.19 -72.19 57.37
CA GLY A 260 -0.38 -72.90 56.09
C GLY A 260 0.80 -72.80 55.07
N LEU A 261 1.72 -71.89 55.36
CA LEU A 261 2.67 -71.39 54.36
C LEU A 261 3.94 -72.29 54.14
N ASN A 262 4.31 -73.16 55.08
CA ASN A 262 5.53 -73.86 54.95
C ASN A 262 5.54 -75.00 53.89
N ILE A 263 4.44 -75.67 53.70
CA ILE A 263 4.32 -76.71 52.65
C ILE A 263 4.01 -76.05 51.27
N VAL A 264 3.20 -75.02 51.30
CA VAL A 264 2.96 -74.24 50.08
C VAL A 264 4.21 -73.53 49.61
N ASN A 265 4.97 -73.04 50.54
CA ASN A 265 6.25 -72.33 50.26
C ASN A 265 7.34 -73.22 49.63
N GLN A 266 7.45 -74.53 50.01
CA GLN A 266 8.36 -75.44 49.39
C GLN A 266 7.96 -75.80 47.95
N ARG A 267 6.68 -76.07 47.73
CA ARG A 267 6.15 -76.29 46.37
C ARG A 267 6.26 -75.05 45.51
N ARG A 268 5.96 -73.86 46.05
CA ARG A 268 6.25 -72.58 45.40
C ARG A 268 7.70 -72.41 45.09
N ARG A 269 8.55 -72.74 46.05
CA ARG A 269 10.03 -72.61 45.82
C ARG A 269 10.50 -73.48 44.66
N MET A 270 10.05 -74.74 44.58
CA MET A 270 10.40 -75.64 43.44
C MET A 270 9.85 -75.09 42.14
N GLU A 271 8.61 -74.69 42.15
CA GLU A 271 8.00 -74.13 40.95
C GLU A 271 8.61 -72.79 40.58
N ASN A 272 8.91 -71.95 41.58
CA ASN A 272 9.69 -70.68 41.34
C ASN A 272 11.09 -70.94 40.79
N LEU A 273 11.82 -71.95 41.25
CA LEU A 273 13.14 -72.32 40.73
C LEU A 273 13.06 -72.83 39.26
N ARG A 274 12.01 -73.59 38.92
CA ARG A 274 11.78 -74.01 37.56
C ARG A 274 11.40 -72.82 36.69
N GLN A 275 10.51 -71.96 37.17
CA GLN A 275 10.13 -70.72 36.50
C GLN A 275 11.33 -69.79 36.33
N LEU A 276 12.24 -69.72 37.34
CA LEU A 276 13.46 -68.94 37.25
C LEU A 276 14.43 -69.54 36.19
N GLY A 277 14.50 -70.84 36.09
CA GLY A 277 15.31 -71.51 35.07
C GLY A 277 14.82 -71.19 33.66
N ASP A 278 13.51 -71.30 33.44
CA ASP A 278 12.86 -70.94 32.15
C ASP A 278 13.13 -69.45 31.86
N ALA A 279 12.94 -68.57 32.85
CA ALA A 279 13.20 -67.16 32.71
C ALA A 279 14.66 -66.78 32.41
N VAL A 280 15.63 -67.42 33.04
CA VAL A 280 17.09 -67.25 32.77
C VAL A 280 17.46 -67.65 31.36
N GLN A 281 16.84 -68.76 30.87
CA GLN A 281 17.11 -69.24 29.54
C GLN A 281 16.45 -68.30 28.46
N GLN A 282 15.26 -67.78 28.75
CA GLN A 282 14.63 -66.72 27.97
C GLN A 282 15.46 -65.43 27.97
N LEU A 283 15.99 -64.99 29.11
CA LEU A 283 16.89 -63.86 29.22
C LEU A 283 18.16 -64.01 28.39
N LYS A 284 18.77 -65.21 28.38
CA LYS A 284 19.93 -65.51 27.53
C LYS A 284 19.62 -65.35 26.04
N GLN A 285 18.43 -65.79 25.61
CA GLN A 285 18.00 -65.58 24.22
C GLN A 285 17.77 -64.13 23.92
N ILE A 286 17.19 -63.38 24.85
CA ILE A 286 16.95 -61.94 24.71
C ILE A 286 18.30 -61.15 24.50
N VAL A 287 19.30 -61.42 25.31
CA VAL A 287 20.65 -60.81 25.20
C VAL A 287 21.32 -61.16 23.86
N GLN A 288 21.21 -62.42 23.41
CA GLN A 288 21.73 -62.83 22.12
C GLN A 288 21.05 -62.13 20.96
N ASN A 289 19.74 -62.02 21.04
CA ASN A 289 18.94 -61.34 19.99
C ASN A 289 19.22 -59.82 19.97
N ILE A 290 19.49 -59.17 21.12
CA ILE A 290 19.88 -57.78 21.17
C ILE A 290 21.18 -57.55 20.37
N ALA A 291 22.21 -58.34 20.61
CA ALA A 291 23.47 -58.23 19.88
C ALA A 291 23.27 -58.48 18.34
N ALA A 292 22.36 -59.38 17.98
CA ALA A 292 21.97 -59.56 16.58
C ALA A 292 21.26 -58.33 16.00
N CYS A 293 20.33 -57.69 16.77
CA CYS A 293 19.68 -56.45 16.38
C CYS A 293 20.67 -55.30 16.19
N GLU A 294 21.65 -55.15 17.09
CA GLU A 294 22.71 -54.12 16.97
C GLU A 294 23.49 -54.31 15.65
N SER A 295 23.90 -55.58 15.35
CA SER A 295 24.60 -55.88 14.10
C SER A 295 23.78 -55.56 12.84
N LEU A 296 22.46 -55.77 12.88
CA LEU A 296 21.58 -55.42 11.78
C LEU A 296 21.41 -53.92 11.62
N VAL A 297 21.36 -53.18 12.73
CA VAL A 297 21.30 -51.70 12.68
C VAL A 297 22.61 -51.12 12.14
N ASP A 298 23.77 -51.66 12.57
CA ASP A 298 25.08 -51.22 12.10
C ASP A 298 25.33 -51.54 10.61
N SER A 299 24.71 -52.63 10.09
CA SER A 299 24.76 -52.96 8.67
C SER A 299 23.76 -52.12 7.81
N GLY A 300 22.89 -51.32 8.44
CA GLY A 300 21.90 -50.50 7.75
C GLY A 300 20.63 -51.25 7.30
N GLU A 301 20.46 -52.56 7.69
CA GLU A 301 19.29 -53.36 7.40
C GLU A 301 18.12 -53.06 8.38
N VAL A 302 17.61 -51.83 8.34
CA VAL A 302 16.64 -51.31 9.34
C VAL A 302 15.30 -52.04 9.38
N GLU A 303 14.83 -52.62 8.25
CA GLU A 303 13.59 -53.42 8.21
C GLU A 303 13.74 -54.72 8.98
N LYS A 304 14.81 -55.46 8.70
CA LYS A 304 15.10 -56.71 9.41
C LYS A 304 15.38 -56.45 10.90
N ALA A 305 16.01 -55.34 11.19
CA ALA A 305 16.25 -54.92 12.58
C ALA A 305 14.92 -54.64 13.34
N LEU A 306 13.93 -54.00 12.70
CA LEU A 306 12.59 -53.84 13.29
C LEU A 306 11.89 -55.16 13.49
N ASP A 307 11.95 -56.10 12.51
CA ASP A 307 11.34 -57.41 12.65
C ASP A 307 11.96 -58.18 13.81
N ALA A 308 13.29 -58.09 13.97
CA ALA A 308 14.02 -58.69 15.08
C ALA A 308 13.66 -58.04 16.44
N ILE A 309 13.44 -56.71 16.49
CA ILE A 309 13.01 -56.02 17.70
C ILE A 309 11.58 -56.39 18.09
N ASP A 310 10.67 -56.50 17.11
CA ASP A 310 9.28 -56.90 17.38
C ASP A 310 9.21 -58.36 17.87
N ALA A 311 10.05 -59.24 17.27
CA ALA A 311 10.22 -60.62 17.76
C ALA A 311 10.81 -60.65 19.19
N LEU A 312 11.73 -59.77 19.49
CA LEU A 312 12.34 -59.62 20.82
C LEU A 312 11.30 -59.14 21.86
N GLU A 313 10.46 -58.12 21.52
CA GLU A 313 9.38 -57.67 22.37
C GLU A 313 8.32 -58.73 22.63
N SER A 314 7.98 -59.53 21.61
CA SER A 314 7.09 -60.71 21.77
C SER A 314 7.71 -61.71 22.72
N LEU A 315 9.05 -61.93 22.58
CA LEU A 315 9.79 -62.83 23.47
C LEU A 315 9.79 -62.32 24.92
N ILE A 316 9.95 -61.02 25.13
CA ILE A 316 9.86 -60.34 26.44
C ILE A 316 8.45 -60.40 27.01
N GLY A 317 7.43 -60.21 26.15
CA GLY A 317 6.01 -60.30 26.48
C GLY A 317 5.56 -61.72 26.87
N GLY A 318 6.24 -62.76 26.39
CA GLY A 318 5.86 -64.12 26.59
C GLY A 318 4.74 -64.59 25.65
N ASP A 319 4.56 -63.91 24.50
CA ASP A 319 3.51 -64.21 23.52
C ASP A 319 3.95 -65.36 22.59
N GLU A 320 3.21 -66.50 22.59
CA GLU A 320 3.54 -67.73 21.82
C GLU A 320 3.24 -67.61 20.29
N HIS A 321 2.77 -66.47 19.83
CA HIS A 321 2.21 -66.29 18.47
C HIS A 321 3.25 -66.04 17.37
N GLY A 322 4.55 -66.04 17.66
CA GLY A 322 5.61 -65.66 16.69
C GLY A 322 6.63 -66.71 16.32
N GLN A 323 6.52 -67.96 16.77
CA GLN A 323 7.52 -68.98 16.42
C GLN A 323 7.13 -69.76 15.16
N SER A 324 7.90 -69.56 14.08
CA SER A 324 7.89 -70.36 12.89
C SER A 324 8.14 -71.81 13.30
N ALA A 325 7.39 -72.77 12.66
CA ALA A 325 7.22 -74.15 12.98
C ALA A 325 8.50 -75.04 12.93
N ASP A 326 9.69 -74.47 12.79
CA ASP A 326 10.95 -75.17 12.55
C ASP A 326 11.89 -75.30 13.75
N GLN A 327 11.53 -74.70 14.96
CA GLN A 327 12.32 -74.87 16.15
C GLN A 327 11.64 -75.67 17.28
N SER A 328 11.24 -76.92 16.94
CA SER A 328 10.65 -77.86 17.87
C SER A 328 11.66 -78.61 18.74
N LYS A 329 12.56 -77.94 19.46
CA LYS A 329 13.50 -78.63 20.39
C LYS A 329 13.72 -77.91 21.75
N SER A 330 13.03 -76.96 22.17
CA SER A 330 13.06 -76.57 23.59
C SER A 330 11.69 -76.19 24.08
N LYS A 331 11.04 -77.02 24.85
CA LYS A 331 9.77 -76.64 25.59
C LYS A 331 10.08 -75.69 26.73
N ILE A 332 10.51 -74.48 26.44
CA ILE A 332 10.62 -73.42 27.40
C ILE A 332 9.24 -72.75 27.41
N ARG A 333 8.59 -72.75 28.59
CA ARG A 333 7.38 -71.93 28.76
C ARG A 333 7.77 -70.43 28.78
N LEU A 334 7.45 -69.74 27.76
CA LEU A 334 7.65 -68.30 27.67
C LEU A 334 6.85 -67.60 28.79
N ARG A 335 7.52 -66.64 29.44
CA ARG A 335 6.95 -65.85 30.54
C ARG A 335 6.98 -64.40 30.22
N ASN A 336 6.03 -63.67 30.78
CA ASN A 336 6.08 -62.21 30.68
C ASN A 336 7.18 -61.68 31.62
N LEU A 337 8.30 -61.22 31.05
CA LEU A 337 9.44 -60.72 31.74
C LEU A 337 9.49 -59.18 31.80
N ARG A 338 8.40 -58.45 31.39
CA ARG A 338 8.36 -57.01 31.32
C ARG A 338 8.69 -56.28 32.62
N GLY A 339 8.47 -56.95 33.78
CA GLY A 339 8.79 -56.39 35.12
C GLY A 339 10.09 -56.85 35.77
N ALA A 340 10.90 -57.64 35.05
CA ALA A 340 12.16 -58.19 35.56
C ALA A 340 13.25 -57.10 35.66
N THR A 341 13.83 -56.91 36.87
CA THR A 341 14.91 -55.92 37.08
C THR A 341 16.14 -56.18 36.20
N ALA A 342 16.37 -57.44 35.82
CA ALA A 342 17.45 -57.83 34.90
C ALA A 342 17.26 -57.26 33.45
N LEU A 343 16.02 -56.90 33.08
CA LEU A 343 15.69 -56.33 31.75
C LEU A 343 15.64 -54.81 31.78
N GLN A 344 15.89 -54.19 32.90
CA GLN A 344 15.82 -52.72 33.04
C GLN A 344 16.83 -51.99 32.09
N GLY A 345 18.06 -52.62 31.92
CA GLY A 345 19.03 -52.16 30.92
C GLY A 345 18.61 -52.49 29.47
N VAL A 346 18.03 -53.66 29.24
CA VAL A 346 17.57 -54.12 27.92
C VAL A 346 16.48 -53.23 27.34
N SER A 347 15.56 -52.74 28.17
CA SER A 347 14.52 -51.78 27.71
C SER A 347 15.16 -50.49 27.18
N SER A 348 16.19 -49.98 27.87
CA SER A 348 16.93 -48.82 27.41
C SER A 348 17.69 -49.08 26.11
N ASP A 349 18.27 -50.30 25.96
CA ASP A 349 18.99 -50.67 24.72
C ASP A 349 18.02 -50.79 23.54
N ILE A 350 16.86 -51.40 23.72
CA ILE A 350 15.82 -51.48 22.74
C ILE A 350 15.33 -50.04 22.34
N ASP A 351 15.16 -49.17 23.32
CA ASP A 351 14.74 -47.77 23.04
C ASP A 351 15.82 -47.03 22.27
N THR A 352 17.12 -47.27 22.58
CA THR A 352 18.25 -46.69 21.81
C THR A 352 18.33 -47.24 20.39
N LEU A 353 18.12 -48.53 20.20
CA LEU A 353 18.08 -49.14 18.88
C LEU A 353 16.88 -48.63 18.04
N ARG A 354 15.70 -48.56 18.66
CA ARG A 354 14.53 -47.94 18.03
C ARG A 354 14.78 -46.46 17.67
N PHE A 355 15.46 -45.75 18.53
CA PHE A 355 15.85 -44.36 18.26
C PHE A 355 16.79 -44.30 17.03
N ARG A 356 17.80 -45.16 16.95
CA ARG A 356 18.74 -45.18 15.81
C ARG A 356 18.02 -45.53 14.51
N ILE A 357 17.20 -46.57 14.53
CA ILE A 357 16.36 -47.03 13.39
C ILE A 357 15.37 -45.90 13.00
N GLY A 358 14.70 -45.33 13.99
CA GLY A 358 13.80 -44.24 13.78
C GLY A 358 14.48 -43.01 13.15
N LYS A 359 15.74 -42.73 13.53
CA LYS A 359 16.53 -41.66 12.94
C LYS A 359 16.89 -41.91 11.48
N GLU A 360 17.18 -43.14 11.13
CA GLU A 360 17.46 -43.54 9.74
C GLU A 360 16.20 -43.41 8.87
N TYR A 361 15.06 -43.88 9.36
CA TYR A 361 13.77 -43.69 8.66
C TYR A 361 13.37 -42.19 8.60
N GLU A 362 13.63 -41.42 9.62
CA GLU A 362 13.45 -39.95 9.61
C GLU A 362 14.27 -39.34 8.46
N THR A 363 15.54 -39.73 8.34
CA THR A 363 16.41 -39.25 7.27
C THR A 363 15.86 -39.58 5.88
N ARG A 364 15.46 -40.83 5.64
CA ARG A 364 14.86 -41.29 4.38
C ARG A 364 13.53 -40.57 4.10
N PHE A 365 12.69 -40.42 5.12
CA PHE A 365 11.41 -39.70 5.06
C PHE A 365 11.60 -38.24 4.70
N LEU A 366 12.50 -37.54 5.39
CA LEU A 366 12.79 -36.12 5.12
C LEU A 366 13.41 -35.92 3.75
N THR A 367 14.35 -36.80 3.35
CA THR A 367 15.01 -36.70 2.05
C THR A 367 13.99 -36.86 0.93
N ALA A 368 13.13 -37.88 1.01
CA ALA A 368 12.10 -38.13 -0.02
C ALA A 368 11.14 -36.92 -0.16
N LEU A 369 10.66 -36.40 0.95
CA LEU A 369 9.72 -35.27 0.94
C LEU A 369 10.37 -33.95 0.48
N LEU A 370 11.58 -33.64 0.94
CA LEU A 370 12.25 -32.39 0.54
C LEU A 370 12.75 -32.44 -0.89
N GLU A 371 13.21 -33.60 -1.36
CA GLU A 371 13.62 -33.78 -2.76
C GLU A 371 12.44 -33.63 -3.71
N ASP A 372 11.30 -34.19 -3.37
CA ASP A 372 10.05 -34.01 -4.15
C ASP A 372 9.68 -32.50 -4.22
N LEU A 373 9.78 -31.76 -3.10
CA LEU A 373 9.53 -30.32 -3.11
C LEU A 373 10.51 -29.57 -4.02
N ARG A 374 11.80 -29.89 -3.98
CA ARG A 374 12.83 -29.24 -4.79
C ARG A 374 12.68 -29.55 -6.27
N GLN A 375 12.45 -30.82 -6.59
CA GLN A 375 12.25 -31.25 -7.97
C GLN A 375 11.01 -30.59 -8.58
N HIS A 376 9.94 -30.49 -7.79
CA HIS A 376 8.72 -29.80 -8.23
C HIS A 376 8.98 -28.35 -8.62
N ILE A 377 9.69 -27.57 -7.79
CA ILE A 377 9.98 -26.16 -8.06
C ILE A 377 10.77 -25.98 -9.37
N THR A 378 11.67 -26.91 -9.69
CA THR A 378 12.51 -26.82 -10.90
C THR A 378 11.78 -27.25 -12.18
N SER A 379 10.71 -28.03 -12.06
CA SER A 379 9.99 -28.60 -13.20
C SER A 379 8.92 -27.67 -13.79
N VAL A 380 8.53 -26.59 -13.11
CA VAL A 380 7.36 -25.78 -13.48
C VAL A 380 7.76 -24.44 -14.11
N SER A 381 7.06 -24.07 -15.20
CA SER A 381 7.26 -22.82 -15.90
C SER A 381 6.72 -21.61 -15.11
N ALA A 382 7.56 -20.58 -14.94
CA ALA A 382 7.20 -19.37 -14.21
C ALA A 382 6.00 -18.63 -14.81
N SER A 383 5.94 -18.54 -16.14
CA SER A 383 4.85 -17.86 -16.86
C SER A 383 3.50 -18.57 -16.67
N GLU A 384 3.48 -19.91 -16.72
CA GLU A 384 2.28 -20.70 -16.52
C GLU A 384 1.71 -20.55 -15.10
N ILE A 385 2.60 -20.49 -14.09
CA ILE A 385 2.20 -20.30 -12.70
C ILE A 385 1.53 -18.93 -12.52
N LEU A 386 2.17 -17.85 -13.00
CA LEU A 386 1.65 -16.50 -12.88
C LEU A 386 0.32 -16.35 -13.63
N GLN A 387 0.19 -16.94 -14.80
CA GLN A 387 -1.06 -16.95 -15.56
C GLN A 387 -2.16 -17.73 -14.83
N ARG A 388 -1.82 -18.86 -14.22
CA ARG A 388 -2.75 -19.63 -13.38
C ARG A 388 -3.26 -18.82 -12.19
N TRP A 389 -2.36 -18.13 -11.48
CA TRP A 389 -2.74 -17.26 -10.37
C TRP A 389 -3.65 -16.12 -10.81
N SER A 390 -3.37 -15.50 -11.97
CA SER A 390 -4.22 -14.48 -12.55
C SER A 390 -5.62 -15.00 -12.87
N ASN A 391 -5.70 -16.14 -13.53
CA ASN A 391 -6.98 -16.77 -13.87
C ASN A 391 -7.79 -17.16 -12.61
N ALA A 392 -7.12 -17.65 -11.57
CA ALA A 392 -7.76 -17.95 -10.29
C ALA A 392 -8.31 -16.70 -9.60
N SER A 393 -7.56 -15.58 -9.63
CA SER A 393 -7.98 -14.30 -9.07
C SER A 393 -9.18 -13.69 -9.81
N GLN A 394 -9.27 -13.86 -11.12
CA GLN A 394 -10.40 -13.39 -11.92
C GLN A 394 -11.67 -14.22 -11.67
N ARG A 395 -11.56 -15.53 -11.53
CA ARG A 395 -12.69 -16.42 -11.21
C ARG A 395 -13.32 -16.14 -9.86
N SER A 396 -12.53 -15.74 -8.87
CA SER A 396 -13.02 -15.38 -7.54
C SER A 396 -13.94 -14.14 -7.55
N ARG A 397 -13.89 -13.31 -8.59
CA ARG A 397 -14.62 -12.03 -8.65
C ARG A 397 -15.98 -12.08 -9.35
N GLY A 398 -16.32 -13.12 -10.09
CA GLY A 398 -17.50 -12.96 -10.97
C GLY A 398 -18.31 -14.17 -11.33
N SER A 399 -17.96 -15.39 -10.98
CA SER A 399 -18.71 -16.54 -11.48
C SER A 399 -19.04 -17.56 -10.38
N HIS A 400 -20.33 -17.74 -10.14
CA HIS A 400 -20.89 -18.90 -9.40
C HIS A 400 -20.80 -20.21 -10.20
N ASN A 401 -20.02 -20.26 -11.27
CA ASN A 401 -19.82 -21.47 -12.02
C ASN A 401 -18.92 -22.43 -11.24
N ARG A 402 -19.55 -23.48 -10.77
CA ARG A 402 -18.98 -24.63 -10.03
C ARG A 402 -18.24 -25.54 -11.01
N ASP A 403 -17.34 -25.00 -11.81
CA ASP A 403 -16.43 -25.81 -12.61
C ASP A 403 -15.48 -26.53 -11.67
N LYS A 404 -15.45 -27.85 -11.79
CA LYS A 404 -14.55 -28.70 -11.04
C LYS A 404 -13.14 -28.12 -11.13
N SER A 405 -12.56 -27.79 -9.99
CA SER A 405 -11.16 -27.39 -9.89
C SER A 405 -10.32 -28.50 -10.52
N ILE A 406 -9.89 -28.30 -11.74
CA ILE A 406 -8.94 -29.19 -12.40
C ILE A 406 -7.61 -28.95 -11.72
N TYR A 407 -7.21 -29.87 -10.85
CA TYR A 407 -5.86 -29.86 -10.31
C TYR A 407 -4.88 -30.07 -11.47
N PRO A 408 -3.87 -29.22 -11.62
CA PRO A 408 -2.83 -29.45 -12.61
C PRO A 408 -2.22 -30.85 -12.42
N SER A 409 -1.99 -31.59 -13.53
CA SER A 409 -1.47 -32.95 -13.50
C SER A 409 -0.13 -33.08 -12.75
N TYR A 410 0.69 -32.05 -12.75
CA TYR A 410 1.97 -32.01 -12.04
C TYR A 410 1.85 -31.95 -10.50
N LEU A 411 0.67 -31.66 -9.97
CA LEU A 411 0.40 -31.71 -8.51
C LEU A 411 0.03 -33.12 -8.06
N THR A 412 -0.31 -34.02 -9.00
CA THR A 412 -0.54 -35.45 -8.70
C THR A 412 0.79 -36.10 -8.33
N MET A 413 0.78 -36.91 -7.29
CA MET A 413 1.97 -37.63 -6.85
C MET A 413 2.07 -38.98 -7.53
N SER A 414 3.31 -39.43 -7.85
CA SER A 414 3.54 -40.75 -8.43
C SER A 414 3.21 -41.85 -7.41
N GLU A 415 2.75 -43.00 -7.90
CA GLU A 415 2.47 -44.16 -7.05
C GLU A 415 3.75 -44.69 -6.39
N GLU A 416 4.89 -44.52 -7.06
CA GLU A 416 6.21 -44.86 -6.52
C GLU A 416 6.55 -44.02 -5.29
N PHE A 417 6.31 -42.72 -5.36
CA PHE A 417 6.51 -41.85 -4.22
C PHE A 417 5.57 -42.22 -3.06
N ARG A 418 4.32 -42.57 -3.35
CA ARG A 418 3.33 -43.02 -2.37
C ARG A 418 3.78 -44.28 -1.67
N SER A 419 4.30 -45.26 -2.43
CA SER A 419 4.80 -46.54 -1.87
C SER A 419 6.02 -46.33 -0.97
N THR A 420 6.97 -45.47 -1.40
CA THR A 420 8.14 -45.09 -0.61
C THR A 420 7.75 -44.42 0.68
N LEU A 421 6.80 -43.49 0.61
CA LEU A 421 6.28 -42.78 1.77
C LEU A 421 5.56 -43.73 2.75
N SER A 422 4.76 -44.65 2.23
CA SER A 422 4.08 -45.68 3.02
C SER A 422 5.06 -46.61 3.74
N SER A 423 6.12 -47.05 3.06
CA SER A 423 7.18 -47.85 3.67
C SER A 423 7.88 -47.10 4.81
N ASN A 424 8.29 -45.88 4.55
CA ASN A 424 8.97 -45.05 5.57
C ASN A 424 8.06 -44.76 6.77
N LEU A 425 6.79 -44.41 6.55
CA LEU A 425 5.83 -44.15 7.64
C LEU A 425 5.56 -45.41 8.48
N ARG A 426 5.43 -46.58 7.83
CA ARG A 426 5.28 -47.88 8.51
C ARG A 426 6.51 -48.13 9.39
N GLY A 427 7.73 -47.92 8.86
CA GLY A 427 8.97 -48.02 9.62
C GLY A 427 9.02 -47.09 10.83
N LEU A 428 8.64 -45.83 10.65
CA LEU A 428 8.58 -44.85 11.73
C LEU A 428 7.55 -45.20 12.80
N GLN A 429 6.40 -45.72 12.40
CA GLN A 429 5.36 -46.19 13.32
C GLN A 429 5.83 -47.35 14.17
N ARG A 430 6.42 -48.37 13.54
CA ARG A 430 6.99 -49.53 14.23
C ARG A 430 8.15 -49.16 15.17
N ALA A 431 8.97 -48.17 14.75
CA ALA A 431 10.04 -47.64 15.59
C ALA A 431 9.52 -46.73 16.72
N LYS A 432 8.23 -46.44 16.82
CA LYS A 432 7.62 -45.47 17.77
C LYS A 432 8.27 -44.09 17.69
N TYR A 433 8.66 -43.67 16.49
CA TYR A 433 9.42 -42.44 16.23
C TYR A 433 8.61 -41.37 15.43
N THR A 434 7.35 -41.63 15.17
CA THR A 434 6.51 -40.82 14.26
C THR A 434 6.41 -39.35 14.70
N SER A 435 6.18 -39.08 15.99
CA SER A 435 6.02 -37.72 16.50
C SER A 435 7.30 -36.90 16.36
N ARG A 436 8.48 -37.52 16.52
CA ARG A 436 9.77 -36.85 16.32
C ARG A 436 10.04 -36.59 14.86
N ALA A 437 9.74 -37.57 13.98
CA ALA A 437 9.91 -37.41 12.54
C ALA A 437 8.98 -36.35 11.95
N THR A 438 7.75 -36.24 12.43
CA THR A 438 6.82 -35.16 12.01
C THR A 438 7.26 -33.79 12.51
N ALA A 439 7.80 -33.69 13.74
CA ALA A 439 8.38 -32.46 14.22
C ALA A 439 9.61 -32.04 13.40
N ALA A 440 10.50 -33.01 13.10
CA ALA A 440 11.67 -32.79 12.26
C ALA A 440 11.30 -32.36 10.83
N TYR A 441 10.22 -32.96 10.28
CA TYR A 441 9.67 -32.55 8.97
C TYR A 441 9.16 -31.12 8.99
N ARG A 442 8.40 -30.76 10.00
CA ARG A 442 7.93 -29.37 10.17
C ARG A 442 9.11 -28.38 10.17
N ASP A 443 10.13 -28.65 10.98
CA ASP A 443 11.32 -27.80 11.03
C ASP A 443 12.11 -27.79 9.72
N ALA A 444 12.17 -28.93 9.03
CA ALA A 444 12.86 -29.06 7.75
C ALA A 444 12.15 -28.27 6.64
N VAL A 445 10.82 -28.34 6.58
CA VAL A 445 10.00 -27.56 5.63
C VAL A 445 10.16 -26.07 5.89
N LEU A 446 10.09 -25.63 7.16
CA LEU A 446 10.25 -24.23 7.50
C LEU A 446 11.68 -23.72 7.18
N ARG A 447 12.70 -24.56 7.33
CA ARG A 447 14.07 -24.24 6.88
C ARG A 447 14.17 -24.19 5.35
N GLU A 448 13.53 -25.09 4.62
CA GLU A 448 13.54 -25.09 3.16
C GLU A 448 12.85 -23.85 2.59
N ILE A 449 11.72 -23.40 3.16
CA ILE A 449 11.05 -22.15 2.77
C ILE A 449 11.98 -20.95 2.97
N ARG A 450 12.68 -20.89 4.11
CA ARG A 450 13.68 -19.84 4.33
C ARG A 450 14.82 -19.91 3.30
N SER A 451 15.23 -21.12 2.93
CA SER A 451 16.26 -21.37 1.91
C SER A 451 15.80 -20.89 0.52
N ILE A 452 14.56 -21.21 0.14
CA ILE A 452 13.96 -20.77 -1.14
C ILE A 452 13.93 -19.25 -1.25
N ILE A 453 13.56 -18.58 -0.16
CA ILE A 453 13.56 -17.10 -0.13
C ILE A 453 14.98 -16.54 -0.20
N ARG A 454 15.95 -17.22 0.40
CA ARG A 454 17.34 -16.76 0.45
C ARG A 454 18.08 -16.93 -0.88
N ARG A 455 17.81 -18.01 -1.63
CA ARG A 455 18.53 -18.31 -2.90
C ARG A 455 18.52 -17.16 -3.91
N PRO A 456 17.40 -16.47 -4.17
CA PRO A 456 17.36 -15.37 -5.11
C PRO A 456 17.94 -14.06 -4.56
N LEU A 457 18.18 -13.94 -3.24
CA LEU A 457 18.71 -12.70 -2.65
C LEU A 457 20.15 -12.46 -3.08
N PRO A 458 20.55 -11.21 -3.29
CA PRO A 458 21.93 -10.88 -3.61
C PRO A 458 22.88 -11.29 -2.47
N SER A 459 24.13 -11.60 -2.81
CA SER A 459 25.12 -12.03 -1.84
C SER A 459 25.33 -10.99 -0.73
N SER A 460 25.55 -11.46 0.48
CA SER A 460 25.90 -10.60 1.62
C SER A 460 27.41 -10.48 1.85
N ASN A 461 28.22 -11.07 0.98
CA ASN A 461 29.67 -10.99 1.01
C ASN A 461 30.15 -9.92 0.04
N GLU A 462 31.03 -9.05 0.47
CA GLU A 462 31.67 -8.03 -0.39
C GLU A 462 32.67 -8.63 -1.39
N ASP A 463 33.08 -9.89 -1.17
CA ASP A 463 34.18 -10.53 -1.91
C ASP A 463 33.83 -10.98 -3.34
N ASP A 464 32.55 -10.97 -3.74
CA ASP A 464 32.16 -11.48 -5.07
C ASP A 464 32.20 -10.44 -6.19
N ALA A 465 32.37 -9.15 -5.89
CA ALA A 465 32.35 -8.08 -6.89
C ALA A 465 33.74 -7.68 -7.44
N ASP A 466 34.84 -7.96 -6.70
CA ASP A 466 36.19 -7.50 -7.06
C ASP A 466 37.21 -8.62 -7.31
N SER A 467 36.79 -9.89 -7.40
CA SER A 467 37.70 -11.05 -7.45
C SER A 467 38.05 -11.52 -8.87
N ILE A 468 38.20 -10.62 -9.84
CA ILE A 468 38.81 -10.98 -11.14
C ILE A 468 40.30 -10.57 -11.22
N MET A 469 40.81 -9.77 -10.29
CA MET A 469 42.21 -9.32 -10.31
C MET A 469 42.82 -9.28 -8.89
N SER A 470 43.04 -10.42 -8.24
CA SER A 470 44.15 -10.53 -7.32
C SER A 470 44.30 -11.95 -6.76
N SER A 471 45.09 -12.77 -7.38
CA SER A 471 45.72 -13.91 -6.77
C SER A 471 46.89 -13.39 -5.94
N SER A 472 46.74 -13.34 -4.63
CA SER A 472 47.74 -13.57 -3.57
C SER A 472 47.39 -12.76 -2.33
N THR A 473 46.95 -13.42 -1.29
CA THR A 473 47.65 -13.45 0.01
C THR A 473 46.74 -14.09 1.07
N VAL A 474 47.25 -15.06 1.70
CA VAL A 474 46.82 -15.69 2.96
C VAL A 474 46.68 -14.59 4.03
N GLY A 475 45.41 -14.24 4.34
CA GLY A 475 45.15 -13.29 5.43
C GLY A 475 43.76 -13.56 5.97
N GLY A 476 43.63 -13.95 7.24
CA GLY A 476 42.42 -14.33 7.93
C GLY A 476 41.27 -13.35 7.70
N GLY A 477 40.35 -13.76 6.88
CA GLY A 477 39.14 -13.01 6.62
C GLY A 477 38.37 -12.72 7.91
N ARG A 478 38.24 -11.44 8.25
CA ARG A 478 37.41 -10.98 9.38
C ARG A 478 36.00 -11.49 9.18
N LYS A 479 35.51 -12.41 10.01
CA LYS A 479 34.14 -12.88 9.97
C LYS A 479 33.23 -11.68 10.23
N LEU A 480 32.56 -11.21 9.20
CA LEU A 480 31.57 -10.14 9.28
C LEU A 480 30.51 -10.47 10.33
N SER A 481 30.18 -9.50 11.17
CA SER A 481 29.10 -9.64 12.15
C SER A 481 27.75 -9.84 11.44
N GLN A 482 26.79 -10.41 12.12
CA GLN A 482 25.44 -10.60 11.60
C GLN A 482 24.82 -9.25 11.15
N GLN A 483 25.10 -8.20 11.87
CA GLN A 483 24.62 -6.85 11.57
C GLN A 483 25.27 -6.28 10.30
N GLU A 484 26.57 -6.47 10.10
CA GLU A 484 27.27 -6.07 8.88
C GLU A 484 26.72 -6.81 7.65
N LYS A 485 26.54 -8.12 7.74
CA LYS A 485 25.92 -8.92 6.66
C LYS A 485 24.52 -8.43 6.30
N SER A 486 23.70 -8.11 7.30
CA SER A 486 22.35 -7.60 7.07
C SER A 486 22.36 -6.20 6.45
N SER A 487 23.34 -5.36 6.82
CA SER A 487 23.52 -4.03 6.25
C SER A 487 23.95 -4.11 4.77
N ILE A 488 24.91 -5.00 4.45
CA ILE A 488 25.35 -5.25 3.06
C ILE A 488 24.19 -5.76 2.22
N LEU A 489 23.46 -6.76 2.71
CA LEU A 489 22.29 -7.28 2.02
C LEU A 489 21.23 -6.18 1.76
N ALA A 490 20.98 -5.34 2.76
CA ALA A 490 20.02 -4.24 2.60
C ALA A 490 20.51 -3.22 1.56
N ARG A 491 21.79 -2.91 1.52
CA ARG A 491 22.41 -2.05 0.50
C ARG A 491 22.28 -2.68 -0.89
N ASN A 492 22.67 -3.94 -1.05
CA ASN A 492 22.59 -4.66 -2.32
C ASN A 492 21.14 -4.80 -2.81
N LEU A 493 20.17 -5.01 -1.91
CA LEU A 493 18.77 -5.01 -2.27
C LEU A 493 18.27 -3.64 -2.75
N ARG A 494 18.77 -2.54 -2.20
CA ARG A 494 18.40 -1.20 -2.67
C ARG A 494 19.05 -0.85 -4.01
N SER A 495 20.24 -1.38 -4.29
CA SER A 495 20.98 -1.12 -5.54
C SER A 495 20.46 -1.90 -6.75
N LEU A 496 19.65 -2.96 -6.54
CA LEU A 496 19.01 -3.68 -7.63
C LEU A 496 18.13 -2.72 -8.46
N ASP A 497 18.24 -2.81 -9.78
CA ASP A 497 17.33 -2.10 -10.65
C ASP A 497 15.87 -2.62 -10.55
N ALA A 498 14.96 -2.04 -11.32
CA ALA A 498 13.55 -2.38 -11.25
C ALA A 498 13.27 -3.76 -11.85
N GLU A 499 14.02 -4.19 -12.85
CA GLU A 499 13.85 -5.45 -13.56
C GLU A 499 14.39 -6.61 -12.75
N ASP A 500 15.61 -6.50 -12.26
CA ASP A 500 16.22 -7.48 -11.36
C ASP A 500 15.40 -7.67 -10.07
N ALA A 501 14.84 -6.59 -9.54
CA ALA A 501 13.96 -6.64 -8.39
C ALA A 501 12.64 -7.36 -8.69
N GLU A 502 12.05 -7.16 -9.85
CA GLU A 502 10.86 -7.89 -10.29
C GLU A 502 11.17 -9.37 -10.45
N GLU A 503 12.30 -9.70 -11.07
CA GLU A 503 12.73 -11.08 -11.28
C GLU A 503 13.04 -11.79 -9.94
N LEU A 504 13.67 -11.10 -9.01
CA LEU A 504 13.90 -11.59 -7.65
C LEU A 504 12.57 -11.92 -6.95
N LEU A 505 11.60 -11.01 -7.02
CA LEU A 505 10.29 -11.23 -6.43
C LEU A 505 9.54 -12.38 -7.13
N LYS A 506 9.59 -12.46 -8.47
CA LYS A 506 9.01 -13.57 -9.24
C LYS A 506 9.57 -14.92 -8.79
N LYS A 507 10.90 -15.07 -8.76
CA LYS A 507 11.57 -16.31 -8.33
C LYS A 507 11.19 -16.67 -6.91
N THR A 508 11.16 -15.68 -6.01
CA THR A 508 10.79 -15.90 -4.60
C THR A 508 9.34 -16.33 -4.47
N TYR A 509 8.41 -15.63 -5.11
CA TYR A 509 6.97 -15.89 -4.97
C TYR A 509 6.55 -17.21 -5.61
N ILE A 510 7.06 -17.49 -6.79
CA ILE A 510 6.80 -18.75 -7.49
C ILE A 510 7.37 -19.92 -6.68
N GLY A 511 8.63 -19.79 -6.24
CA GLY A 511 9.26 -20.84 -5.43
C GLY A 511 8.50 -21.12 -4.14
N VAL A 512 8.09 -20.09 -3.41
CA VAL A 512 7.30 -20.25 -2.18
C VAL A 512 5.89 -20.75 -2.49
N GLY A 513 5.18 -20.16 -3.46
CA GLY A 513 3.79 -20.52 -3.79
C GLY A 513 3.67 -21.99 -4.23
N GLU A 514 4.57 -22.43 -5.10
CA GLU A 514 4.58 -23.83 -5.57
C GLU A 514 5.02 -24.81 -4.47
N THR A 515 5.97 -24.40 -3.62
CA THR A 515 6.31 -25.18 -2.43
C THR A 515 5.10 -25.38 -1.52
N LEU A 516 4.34 -24.31 -1.26
CA LEU A 516 3.15 -24.38 -0.41
C LEU A 516 2.06 -25.26 -1.02
N ARG A 517 1.84 -25.18 -2.34
CA ARG A 517 0.90 -26.06 -3.05
C ARG A 517 1.33 -27.53 -3.00
N ARG A 518 2.60 -27.80 -3.32
CA ARG A 518 3.14 -29.16 -3.26
C ARG A 518 3.11 -29.71 -1.85
N LEU A 519 3.45 -28.88 -0.85
CA LEU A 519 3.32 -29.20 0.56
C LEU A 519 1.88 -29.57 0.92
N GLY A 520 0.88 -28.81 0.44
CA GLY A 520 -0.54 -29.15 0.62
C GLY A 520 -0.91 -30.51 0.03
N SER A 521 -0.32 -30.87 -1.11
CA SER A 521 -0.50 -32.20 -1.74
C SER A 521 0.21 -33.30 -0.95
N GLN A 522 1.44 -33.05 -0.47
CA GLN A 522 2.17 -33.97 0.41
C GLN A 522 1.41 -34.26 1.70
N VAL A 523 0.84 -33.22 2.30
CA VAL A 523 0.03 -33.31 3.51
C VAL A 523 -1.18 -34.23 3.29
N LYS A 524 -1.93 -34.01 2.21
CA LYS A 524 -3.07 -34.88 1.87
C LYS A 524 -2.61 -36.31 1.68
N GLN A 525 -1.51 -36.52 0.97
CA GLN A 525 -0.95 -37.84 0.74
C GLN A 525 -0.50 -38.52 2.05
N LEU A 526 0.12 -37.76 2.96
CA LEU A 526 0.50 -38.24 4.28
C LEU A 526 -0.73 -38.67 5.08
N LEU A 527 -1.80 -37.87 5.06
CA LEU A 527 -3.06 -38.22 5.72
C LEU A 527 -3.72 -39.44 5.11
N ASP A 528 -3.74 -39.56 3.77
CA ASP A 528 -4.27 -40.75 3.08
C ASP A 528 -3.47 -42.01 3.42
N VAL A 529 -2.14 -41.93 3.39
CA VAL A 529 -1.27 -43.07 3.73
C VAL A 529 -1.43 -43.46 5.19
N THR A 530 -1.51 -42.49 6.11
CA THR A 530 -1.71 -42.77 7.54
C THR A 530 -3.09 -43.40 7.80
N SER A 531 -4.14 -42.94 7.12
CA SER A 531 -5.47 -43.55 7.21
C SER A 531 -5.49 -45.00 6.71
N THR A 532 -4.80 -45.28 5.60
CA THR A 532 -4.72 -46.65 5.04
C THR A 532 -3.90 -47.58 5.92
N LEU A 533 -2.81 -47.11 6.52
CA LEU A 533 -1.99 -47.90 7.45
C LEU A 533 -2.78 -48.27 8.72
N ASN A 534 -3.67 -47.42 9.17
CA ASN A 534 -4.49 -47.68 10.34
C ASN A 534 -5.60 -48.72 10.09
N VAL A 535 -6.18 -48.75 8.87
CA VAL A 535 -7.19 -49.74 8.51
C VAL A 535 -6.57 -51.14 8.43
N THR A 536 -5.32 -51.26 7.97
CA THR A 536 -4.63 -52.56 7.86
C THR A 536 -4.17 -53.12 9.22
N ASN A 537 -4.03 -52.32 10.25
CA ASN A 537 -3.57 -52.74 11.59
C ASN A 537 -4.71 -52.93 12.60
N ALA A 538 -5.98 -52.77 12.20
CA ALA A 538 -7.14 -53.01 13.05
C ALA A 538 -7.41 -54.53 13.20
N GLY A 539 -6.57 -55.23 13.95
CA GLY A 539 -6.86 -56.54 14.52
C GLY A 539 -7.84 -56.46 15.69
N PRO A 540 -8.50 -57.58 16.11
CA PRO A 540 -9.61 -57.54 17.07
C PRO A 540 -9.27 -57.29 18.55
N THR A 541 -8.08 -56.80 18.84
CA THR A 541 -7.62 -56.42 20.22
C THR A 541 -7.38 -54.93 20.28
N GLY A 542 -8.48 -54.19 20.37
CA GLY A 542 -8.47 -52.75 20.22
C GLY A 542 -8.47 -51.95 21.54
N SER A 543 -7.38 -51.77 22.24
CA SER A 543 -7.30 -50.77 23.33
C SER A 543 -6.07 -49.88 23.27
N ASP A 544 -4.91 -50.39 22.81
CA ASP A 544 -3.69 -49.57 22.82
C ASP A 544 -3.46 -48.76 21.50
N ASN A 545 -4.18 -49.11 20.42
CA ASN A 545 -4.00 -48.49 19.10
C ASN A 545 -4.71 -47.12 18.97
N ALA A 546 -5.72 -46.79 19.80
CA ALA A 546 -6.44 -45.54 19.74
C ALA A 546 -5.58 -44.34 20.19
N SER A 547 -4.72 -44.53 21.19
CA SER A 547 -3.80 -43.50 21.67
C SER A 547 -2.72 -43.14 20.65
N GLY A 548 -2.14 -44.14 19.98
CA GLY A 548 -1.16 -43.93 18.90
C GLY A 548 -1.74 -43.23 17.67
N GLN A 549 -3.02 -43.44 17.42
CA GLN A 549 -3.77 -42.87 16.30
C GLN A 549 -4.05 -41.37 16.55
N GLU A 550 -4.42 -41.04 17.79
CA GLU A 550 -4.68 -39.65 18.21
C GLU A 550 -3.39 -38.82 18.27
N GLU A 551 -2.27 -39.41 18.72
CA GLU A 551 -0.93 -38.83 18.62
C GLU A 551 -0.48 -38.55 17.19
N MET A 552 -0.79 -39.48 16.26
CA MET A 552 -0.43 -39.31 14.86
C MET A 552 -1.28 -38.24 14.17
N HIS A 553 -2.57 -38.16 14.49
CA HIS A 553 -3.43 -37.06 13.99
C HIS A 553 -3.05 -35.72 14.59
N GLN A 554 -2.67 -35.65 15.86
CA GLN A 554 -2.16 -34.42 16.49
C GLN A 554 -0.76 -34.04 15.97
N ALA A 555 0.12 -35.00 15.75
CA ALA A 555 1.44 -34.77 15.14
C ALA A 555 1.33 -34.30 13.70
N LEU A 556 0.30 -34.75 12.99
CA LEU A 556 -0.05 -34.36 11.63
C LEU A 556 -1.08 -33.21 11.58
N ASP A 557 -1.16 -32.37 12.60
CA ASP A 557 -1.90 -31.09 12.48
C ASP A 557 -1.21 -30.17 11.47
N MET A 558 -1.36 -30.57 10.22
CA MET A 558 -0.68 -30.03 9.05
C MET A 558 -1.33 -28.75 8.54
N SER A 559 -2.56 -28.46 8.96
CA SER A 559 -3.18 -27.16 8.71
C SER A 559 -2.38 -26.04 9.39
N ASN A 560 -1.85 -26.35 10.59
CA ASN A 560 -0.97 -25.44 11.30
C ASN A 560 0.41 -25.29 10.63
N LEU A 561 0.97 -26.37 10.03
CA LEU A 561 2.24 -26.29 9.30
C LEU A 561 2.13 -25.36 8.08
N LEU A 562 1.09 -25.54 7.25
CA LEU A 562 0.85 -24.64 6.11
C LEU A 562 0.71 -23.19 6.55
N GLY A 563 -0.04 -22.95 7.64
CA GLY A 563 -0.16 -21.63 8.22
C GLY A 563 1.16 -21.04 8.68
N GLN A 564 1.98 -21.82 9.42
CA GLN A 564 3.30 -21.39 9.86
C GLN A 564 4.25 -21.14 8.70
N ALA A 565 4.18 -21.96 7.67
CA ALA A 565 4.96 -21.81 6.45
C ALA A 565 4.66 -20.49 5.73
N VAL A 566 3.37 -20.16 5.61
CA VAL A 566 2.91 -18.89 5.04
C VAL A 566 3.33 -17.71 5.90
N ASP A 567 3.17 -17.80 7.23
CA ASP A 567 3.54 -16.73 8.15
C ASP A 567 5.04 -16.40 8.07
N ILE A 568 5.90 -17.44 8.05
CA ILE A 568 7.35 -17.28 7.89
C ILE A 568 7.69 -16.68 6.52
N ALA A 569 7.06 -17.16 5.46
CA ALA A 569 7.31 -16.65 4.12
C ALA A 569 6.92 -15.16 4.03
N GLN A 570 5.74 -14.81 4.52
CA GLN A 570 5.27 -13.43 4.52
C GLN A 570 6.16 -12.53 5.40
N ASP A 571 6.57 -12.97 6.59
CA ASP A 571 7.47 -12.19 7.45
C ASP A 571 8.78 -11.84 6.73
N LYS A 572 9.43 -12.83 6.08
CA LYS A 572 10.68 -12.60 5.36
C LYS A 572 10.48 -11.72 4.11
N ILE A 573 9.42 -11.95 3.35
CA ILE A 573 9.08 -11.17 2.16
C ILE A 573 8.76 -9.72 2.54
N VAL A 574 7.99 -9.51 3.60
CA VAL A 574 7.68 -8.18 4.13
C VAL A 574 8.95 -7.40 4.48
N LYS A 575 9.97 -8.07 5.07
CA LYS A 575 11.27 -7.44 5.35
C LYS A 575 11.96 -6.99 4.05
N VAL A 576 11.94 -7.79 2.99
CA VAL A 576 12.48 -7.40 1.67
C VAL A 576 11.74 -6.19 1.11
N LEU A 577 10.40 -6.21 1.15
CA LEU A 577 9.57 -5.11 0.65
C LEU A 577 9.81 -3.80 1.42
N ARG A 578 9.97 -3.88 2.75
CA ARG A 578 10.28 -2.70 3.58
C ARG A 578 11.61 -2.07 3.21
N VAL A 579 12.65 -2.89 2.96
CA VAL A 579 13.96 -2.38 2.56
C VAL A 579 13.91 -1.65 1.22
N ARG A 580 13.10 -2.14 0.29
CA ARG A 580 12.93 -1.55 -1.05
C ARG A 580 11.77 -0.56 -1.18
N ARG A 581 11.18 -0.14 -0.05
CA ARG A 581 10.01 0.76 -0.05
C ARG A 581 10.23 2.00 -0.91
N GLU A 582 11.34 2.68 -0.71
CA GLU A 582 11.70 3.90 -1.43
C GLU A 582 11.87 3.64 -2.94
N GLN A 583 12.61 2.59 -3.33
CA GLN A 583 12.77 2.22 -4.73
C GLN A 583 11.44 1.84 -5.37
N SER A 584 10.57 1.16 -4.63
CA SER A 584 9.25 0.75 -5.12
C SER A 584 8.32 1.94 -5.37
N THR A 585 8.46 3.02 -4.59
CA THR A 585 7.64 4.23 -4.76
C THR A 585 8.11 5.15 -5.88
N HIS A 586 9.30 4.91 -6.44
CA HIS A 586 9.87 5.69 -7.57
C HIS A 586 9.80 4.94 -8.91
N LEU A 587 9.14 3.80 -8.97
CA LEU A 587 8.96 3.04 -10.20
C LEU A 587 8.09 3.80 -11.22
N SER A 588 8.29 3.54 -12.51
CA SER A 588 7.32 3.96 -13.53
C SER A 588 5.96 3.32 -13.27
N VAL A 589 4.89 3.92 -13.79
CA VAL A 589 3.51 3.41 -13.59
C VAL A 589 3.40 1.94 -13.99
N GLU A 590 3.94 1.57 -15.15
CA GLU A 590 3.90 0.21 -15.66
C GLU A 590 4.62 -0.77 -14.74
N ARG A 591 5.85 -0.44 -14.33
CA ARG A 591 6.63 -1.29 -13.43
C ARG A 591 6.00 -1.36 -12.03
N PHE A 592 5.39 -0.26 -11.57
CA PHE A 592 4.66 -0.27 -10.30
C PHE A 592 3.39 -1.14 -10.35
N LEU A 593 2.64 -1.10 -11.44
CA LEU A 593 1.46 -1.95 -11.63
C LEU A 593 1.84 -3.43 -11.68
N ARG A 594 2.95 -3.77 -12.33
CA ARG A 594 3.50 -5.14 -12.32
C ARG A 594 3.91 -5.56 -10.91
N TYR A 595 4.62 -4.69 -10.20
CA TYR A 595 4.98 -4.90 -8.80
C TYR A 595 3.72 -5.14 -7.93
N PHE A 596 2.71 -4.31 -8.07
CA PHE A 596 1.44 -4.46 -7.36
C PHE A 596 0.74 -5.78 -7.69
N THR A 597 0.58 -6.08 -8.98
CA THR A 597 -0.09 -7.29 -9.46
C THR A 597 0.62 -8.53 -8.93
N LEU A 598 1.95 -8.57 -8.99
CA LEU A 598 2.74 -9.69 -8.51
C LEU A 598 2.53 -9.95 -7.00
N ASN A 599 2.56 -8.88 -6.20
CA ASN A 599 2.31 -8.98 -4.76
C ASN A 599 0.88 -9.42 -4.43
N LEU A 600 -0.10 -8.90 -5.16
CA LEU A 600 -1.51 -9.26 -4.98
C LEU A 600 -1.77 -10.72 -5.34
N LEU A 601 -1.22 -11.18 -6.47
CA LEU A 601 -1.33 -12.57 -6.91
C LEU A 601 -0.74 -13.53 -5.88
N PHE A 602 0.45 -13.22 -5.36
CA PHE A 602 1.09 -14.02 -4.32
C PHE A 602 0.31 -14.01 -3.00
N ALA A 603 -0.22 -12.86 -2.58
CA ALA A 603 -1.04 -12.77 -1.37
C ALA A 603 -2.32 -13.60 -1.49
N ASN A 604 -2.99 -13.55 -2.64
CA ASN A 604 -4.18 -14.35 -2.93
C ASN A 604 -3.86 -15.85 -2.99
N GLU A 605 -2.71 -16.21 -3.55
CA GLU A 605 -2.23 -17.60 -3.58
C GLU A 605 -1.97 -18.14 -2.19
N CYS A 606 -1.30 -17.37 -1.33
CA CYS A 606 -1.10 -17.73 0.08
C CYS A 606 -2.44 -17.95 0.81
N GLU A 607 -3.42 -17.10 0.57
CA GLU A 607 -4.76 -17.21 1.14
C GLU A 607 -5.49 -18.46 0.61
N ALA A 608 -5.41 -18.72 -0.70
CA ALA A 608 -6.04 -19.87 -1.33
C ALA A 608 -5.46 -21.21 -0.83
N VAL A 609 -4.16 -21.26 -0.56
CA VAL A 609 -3.48 -22.49 -0.11
C VAL A 609 -3.66 -22.72 1.40
N SER A 610 -3.57 -21.68 2.22
CA SER A 610 -3.55 -21.83 3.68
C SER A 610 -4.89 -21.52 4.36
N GLY A 611 -5.83 -20.91 3.66
CA GLY A 611 -7.06 -20.35 4.25
C GLY A 611 -6.83 -19.18 5.20
N ARG A 612 -5.57 -18.75 5.38
CA ARG A 612 -5.21 -17.61 6.24
C ARG A 612 -5.08 -16.34 5.42
N SER A 613 -5.75 -15.30 5.87
CA SER A 613 -5.67 -13.99 5.24
C SER A 613 -4.24 -13.42 5.36
N GLY A 614 -3.65 -13.10 4.23
CA GLY A 614 -2.32 -12.47 4.13
C GLY A 614 -2.31 -10.99 4.53
N THR A 615 -2.94 -10.65 5.66
CA THR A 615 -3.18 -9.24 6.07
C THR A 615 -1.89 -8.45 6.21
N VAL A 616 -0.83 -9.05 6.75
CA VAL A 616 0.45 -8.35 6.95
C VAL A 616 1.07 -7.94 5.61
N LEU A 617 1.11 -8.85 4.65
CA LEU A 617 1.61 -8.55 3.30
C LEU A 617 0.71 -7.55 2.58
N LYS A 618 -0.61 -7.77 2.61
CA LYS A 618 -1.60 -6.87 2.00
C LYS A 618 -1.51 -5.45 2.59
N ASN A 619 -1.33 -5.31 3.91
CA ASN A 619 -1.18 -4.02 4.56
C ASN A 619 0.09 -3.28 4.14
N ILE A 620 1.22 -3.98 4.03
CA ILE A 620 2.48 -3.38 3.54
C ILE A 620 2.32 -2.92 2.09
N VAL A 621 1.76 -3.77 1.24
CA VAL A 621 1.52 -3.44 -0.16
C VAL A 621 0.54 -2.26 -0.28
N ASN A 622 -0.53 -2.25 0.50
CA ASN A 622 -1.47 -1.12 0.55
C ASN A 622 -0.78 0.17 1.02
N GLY A 623 0.13 0.08 2.01
CA GLY A 623 0.95 1.20 2.42
C GLY A 623 1.85 1.73 1.28
N HIS A 624 2.47 0.83 0.50
CA HIS A 624 3.26 1.21 -0.67
C HIS A 624 2.40 1.83 -1.78
N ILE A 625 1.18 1.33 -1.98
CA ILE A 625 0.23 1.90 -2.95
C ILE A 625 -0.15 3.32 -2.56
N THR A 626 -0.56 3.53 -1.31
CA THR A 626 -0.96 4.85 -0.81
C THR A 626 0.18 5.86 -0.95
N GLU A 627 1.39 5.44 -0.59
CA GLU A 627 2.59 6.27 -0.72
C GLU A 627 2.92 6.55 -2.19
N TYR A 628 2.87 5.51 -3.04
CA TYR A 628 3.11 5.66 -4.47
C TYR A 628 2.11 6.63 -5.12
N VAL A 629 0.81 6.45 -4.88
CA VAL A 629 -0.23 7.32 -5.46
C VAL A 629 -0.01 8.77 -5.05
N LYS A 630 0.33 9.00 -3.78
CA LYS A 630 0.63 10.34 -3.27
C LYS A 630 1.87 10.94 -3.95
N GLN A 631 2.98 10.19 -3.97
CA GLN A 631 4.25 10.63 -4.54
C GLN A 631 4.16 10.79 -6.05
N PHE A 632 3.49 9.88 -6.73
CA PHE A 632 3.22 9.97 -8.15
C PHE A 632 2.43 11.22 -8.49
N GLY A 633 1.33 11.47 -7.75
CA GLY A 633 0.53 12.69 -7.92
C GLY A 633 1.34 13.98 -7.71
N GLU A 634 2.23 14.00 -6.73
CA GLU A 634 3.12 15.14 -6.48
C GLU A 634 4.17 15.30 -7.59
N SER A 635 4.79 14.18 -8.00
CA SER A 635 5.78 14.16 -9.09
C SER A 635 5.18 14.66 -10.41
N GLU A 636 3.98 14.19 -10.78
CA GLU A 636 3.33 14.63 -12.01
C GLU A 636 2.92 16.11 -11.94
N ARG A 637 2.45 16.59 -10.78
CA ARG A 637 2.18 18.02 -10.58
C ARG A 637 3.46 18.86 -10.70
N GLN A 638 4.56 18.39 -10.13
CA GLN A 638 5.83 19.09 -10.23
C GLN A 638 6.36 19.11 -11.68
N LYS A 639 6.28 17.98 -12.40
CA LYS A 639 6.64 17.90 -13.82
C LYS A 639 5.81 18.88 -14.66
N LEU A 640 4.48 18.91 -14.41
CA LEU A 640 3.59 19.85 -15.09
C LEU A 640 3.95 21.30 -14.79
N ALA A 641 4.14 21.65 -13.53
CA ALA A 641 4.49 23.00 -13.13
C ALA A 641 5.78 23.48 -13.77
N THR A 642 6.84 22.65 -13.71
CA THR A 642 8.15 22.94 -14.33
C THR A 642 8.04 23.01 -15.87
N GLY A 643 7.30 22.10 -16.47
CA GLY A 643 7.07 22.10 -17.91
C GLY A 643 6.30 23.31 -18.40
N MET A 644 5.31 23.78 -17.63
CA MET A 644 4.55 24.99 -17.94
C MET A 644 5.40 26.26 -17.82
N GLU A 645 6.30 26.31 -16.83
CA GLU A 645 7.23 27.44 -16.66
C GLU A 645 8.29 27.50 -17.77
N ALA A 646 8.70 26.35 -18.29
CA ALA A 646 9.68 26.24 -19.38
C ALA A 646 9.04 26.39 -20.78
N ASP A 647 7.73 26.39 -20.90
CA ASP A 647 7.03 26.43 -22.18
C ASP A 647 7.07 27.82 -22.81
N PRO A 648 7.62 28.03 -24.00
CA PRO A 648 7.57 29.28 -24.73
C PRO A 648 6.17 29.61 -25.29
N TRP A 649 5.17 28.82 -25.01
CA TRP A 649 3.78 28.97 -25.50
C TRP A 649 3.67 29.13 -27.01
N ASN A 650 4.41 28.27 -27.74
CA ASN A 650 4.33 28.12 -29.18
C ASN A 650 3.50 26.90 -29.55
N ALA A 651 2.85 26.96 -30.70
CA ALA A 651 2.18 25.79 -31.26
C ALA A 651 3.20 24.64 -31.44
N LYS A 652 2.90 23.49 -30.89
CA LYS A 652 3.69 22.26 -31.02
C LYS A 652 2.93 21.27 -31.88
N ASP A 653 3.65 20.50 -32.69
CA ASP A 653 3.03 19.45 -33.49
C ASP A 653 2.51 18.33 -32.61
N PHE A 654 1.28 17.93 -32.88
CA PHE A 654 0.64 16.81 -32.22
C PHE A 654 1.05 15.53 -32.94
N THR A 655 1.92 14.75 -32.30
CA THR A 655 2.54 13.56 -32.91
C THR A 655 1.55 12.40 -32.97
N ASP A 656 1.90 11.36 -33.73
CA ASP A 656 1.02 10.17 -33.78
C ASP A 656 0.98 9.44 -32.46
N THR A 657 2.05 9.50 -31.63
CA THR A 657 2.05 9.03 -30.24
C THR A 657 1.05 9.81 -29.37
N ASP A 658 0.97 11.13 -29.52
CA ASP A 658 0.01 11.96 -28.78
C ASP A 658 -1.44 11.65 -29.19
N LYS A 659 -1.66 11.35 -30.48
CA LYS A 659 -2.99 10.90 -30.98
C LYS A 659 -3.39 9.57 -30.38
N GLU A 660 -2.47 8.62 -30.27
CA GLU A 660 -2.75 7.35 -29.61
C GLU A 660 -3.09 7.53 -28.13
N LEU A 661 -2.35 8.41 -27.41
CA LEU A 661 -2.64 8.73 -26.02
C LEU A 661 -4.02 9.37 -25.86
N LEU A 662 -4.37 10.32 -26.75
CA LEU A 662 -5.69 10.94 -26.77
C LEU A 662 -6.78 9.89 -27.03
N ALA A 663 -6.60 9.04 -28.03
CA ALA A 663 -7.54 7.98 -28.35
C ALA A 663 -7.76 7.02 -27.15
N ARG A 664 -6.68 6.68 -26.44
CA ARG A 664 -6.76 5.86 -25.21
C ARG A 664 -7.55 6.55 -24.10
N ILE A 665 -7.39 7.85 -23.91
CA ILE A 665 -8.16 8.62 -22.92
C ILE A 665 -9.65 8.63 -23.28
N LEU A 666 -9.97 8.87 -24.54
CA LEU A 666 -11.34 8.92 -25.01
C LEU A 666 -12.03 7.54 -24.91
N SER A 667 -11.38 6.48 -25.39
CA SER A 667 -11.90 5.11 -25.32
C SER A 667 -12.03 4.63 -23.87
N ALA A 668 -11.11 5.03 -22.98
CA ALA A 668 -11.14 4.65 -21.57
C ALA A 668 -12.42 5.13 -20.84
N SER A 669 -13.11 6.14 -21.35
CA SER A 669 -14.41 6.58 -20.81
C SER A 669 -15.49 5.51 -20.94
N THR A 670 -15.44 4.67 -21.98
CA THR A 670 -16.45 3.66 -22.33
C THR A 670 -16.00 2.24 -22.05
N GLU A 671 -14.73 1.91 -22.33
CA GLU A 671 -14.18 0.56 -22.23
C GLU A 671 -12.81 0.54 -21.55
N ASP A 672 -12.35 -0.66 -21.16
CA ASP A 672 -11.01 -0.82 -20.61
C ASP A 672 -9.98 -0.88 -21.74
N VAL A 673 -8.99 0.01 -21.71
CA VAL A 673 -7.92 0.05 -22.71
C VAL A 673 -7.03 -1.20 -22.56
N GLU A 674 -7.00 -2.01 -23.61
CA GLU A 674 -6.28 -3.28 -23.60
C GLU A 674 -4.77 -3.09 -23.35
N ALA A 675 -4.18 -2.02 -23.86
CA ALA A 675 -2.76 -1.70 -23.65
C ALA A 675 -2.43 -1.51 -22.18
N TRP A 676 -3.31 -0.86 -21.39
CA TRP A 676 -3.11 -0.67 -19.95
C TRP A 676 -3.32 -1.94 -19.14
N THR A 677 -4.23 -2.80 -19.57
CA THR A 677 -4.42 -4.09 -18.91
C THR A 677 -3.27 -5.04 -19.19
N LYS A 678 -2.77 -5.08 -20.44
CA LYS A 678 -1.62 -5.90 -20.83
C LYS A 678 -0.31 -5.49 -20.14
N SER A 679 -0.10 -4.20 -19.89
CA SER A 679 1.11 -3.71 -19.23
C SER A 679 1.27 -4.21 -17.79
N SER A 680 0.16 -4.52 -17.11
CA SER A 680 0.15 -5.10 -15.76
C SER A 680 0.37 -6.61 -15.73
N HIS A 681 0.43 -7.29 -16.90
CA HIS A 681 0.61 -8.72 -17.00
C HIS A 681 2.04 -9.15 -16.68
N VAL A 682 2.24 -9.76 -15.52
CA VAL A 682 3.56 -10.14 -14.99
C VAL A 682 4.18 -11.32 -15.76
N TRP A 683 3.36 -12.12 -16.45
CA TRP A 683 3.80 -13.28 -17.25
C TRP A 683 4.38 -12.91 -18.63
N ASN A 684 4.18 -11.68 -19.09
CA ASN A 684 4.82 -11.18 -20.29
C ASN A 684 6.24 -10.70 -19.95
N PRO A 685 7.25 -10.97 -20.81
CA PRO A 685 8.60 -10.49 -20.57
C PRO A 685 8.66 -8.96 -20.60
N SER A 686 9.51 -8.38 -19.75
CA SER A 686 9.68 -6.92 -19.65
C SER A 686 10.25 -6.29 -20.93
N SER A 687 10.99 -7.07 -21.72
CA SER A 687 11.62 -6.62 -22.97
C SER A 687 10.63 -6.25 -24.08
N GLU A 688 9.39 -6.74 -24.02
CA GLU A 688 8.34 -6.35 -24.97
C GLU A 688 7.76 -4.96 -24.69
N LEU A 689 7.95 -4.43 -23.47
CA LEU A 689 7.49 -3.08 -23.11
C LEU A 689 8.41 -1.96 -23.66
N GLU A 690 9.69 -2.23 -23.85
CA GLU A 690 10.66 -1.22 -24.31
C GLU A 690 10.69 -1.03 -25.83
N THR A 691 10.08 -1.91 -26.60
CA THR A 691 10.07 -1.86 -28.08
C THR A 691 9.06 -0.88 -28.68
N VAL A 692 8.30 -0.14 -27.89
CA VAL A 692 7.33 0.88 -28.34
C VAL A 692 7.88 2.31 -28.19
N SER A 693 9.20 2.48 -28.09
CA SER A 693 9.81 3.78 -28.39
C SER A 693 10.19 3.79 -29.86
N PRO A 694 9.43 4.44 -30.74
CA PRO A 694 9.92 4.63 -32.12
C PRO A 694 11.14 5.52 -32.05
N ALA A 695 12.26 4.99 -32.52
CA ALA A 695 13.44 5.78 -32.82
C ALA A 695 13.03 7.02 -33.63
N PRO A 696 13.63 8.20 -33.42
CA PRO A 696 13.31 9.38 -34.22
C PRO A 696 13.68 9.11 -35.66
N VAL A 697 12.69 8.81 -36.47
CA VAL A 697 12.87 8.81 -37.94
C VAL A 697 13.07 10.25 -38.34
N GLN A 698 14.32 10.60 -38.62
CA GLN A 698 14.67 11.81 -39.32
C GLN A 698 14.12 11.71 -40.75
N THR A 699 12.93 12.18 -40.97
CA THR A 699 12.42 12.47 -42.30
C THR A 699 12.90 13.88 -42.72
N ASN A 700 13.97 13.94 -43.48
CA ASN A 700 14.27 15.09 -44.30
C ASN A 700 13.20 15.24 -45.37
N GLY A 701 12.33 16.23 -45.23
CA GLY A 701 11.30 16.56 -46.18
C GLY A 701 10.85 18.01 -46.00
N THR A 702 11.42 18.89 -46.83
CA THR A 702 11.00 20.29 -46.97
C THR A 702 9.60 20.42 -47.54
N THR A 703 8.62 20.49 -46.62
CA THR A 703 7.31 21.09 -46.88
C THR A 703 6.96 21.90 -45.65
N LYS A 704 6.55 23.15 -45.83
CA LYS A 704 5.99 24.00 -44.77
C LYS A 704 4.72 23.38 -44.29
N ASP A 705 4.82 22.36 -43.44
CA ASP A 705 3.68 21.63 -42.92
C ASP A 705 2.89 22.48 -41.93
N LYS A 706 1.60 22.50 -42.14
CA LYS A 706 0.64 22.98 -41.14
C LYS A 706 0.89 22.19 -39.87
N THR A 707 1.04 22.88 -38.73
CA THR A 707 1.15 22.27 -37.41
C THR A 707 0.03 21.25 -37.24
N ARG A 708 0.38 19.99 -36.99
CA ARG A 708 -0.63 18.94 -36.75
C ARG A 708 -1.43 19.26 -35.51
N SER A 709 -2.76 19.26 -35.64
CA SER A 709 -3.68 19.57 -34.55
C SER A 709 -4.20 18.31 -33.86
N ALA A 710 -4.54 18.42 -32.57
CA ALA A 710 -5.35 17.43 -31.88
C ALA A 710 -6.81 17.54 -32.34
N VAL A 711 -7.51 16.41 -32.47
CA VAL A 711 -8.92 16.37 -32.85
C VAL A 711 -9.70 15.59 -31.79
N ILE A 712 -10.75 16.21 -31.23
CA ILE A 712 -11.73 15.54 -30.35
C ILE A 712 -13.10 15.75 -31.00
N GLU A 713 -13.82 14.66 -31.25
CA GLU A 713 -15.07 14.66 -31.98
C GLU A 713 -14.94 15.33 -33.36
N SER A 714 -15.36 16.57 -33.52
CA SER A 714 -15.18 17.34 -34.76
C SER A 714 -14.34 18.60 -34.61
N GLU A 715 -13.91 18.89 -33.38
CA GLU A 715 -13.11 20.08 -33.07
C GLU A 715 -11.61 19.83 -33.17
N SER A 716 -10.90 20.75 -33.81
CA SER A 716 -9.44 20.68 -33.91
C SER A 716 -8.79 21.72 -33.02
N PHE A 717 -7.75 21.28 -32.28
CA PHE A 717 -7.04 22.10 -31.30
C PHE A 717 -5.56 22.21 -31.66
N ILE A 718 -5.06 23.43 -31.71
CA ILE A 718 -3.62 23.72 -31.83
C ILE A 718 -3.06 23.93 -30.44
N LEU A 719 -2.14 23.07 -30.02
CA LEU A 719 -1.73 22.98 -28.63
C LEU A 719 -0.29 23.47 -28.39
N PRO A 720 -0.04 24.12 -27.23
CA PRO A 720 1.32 24.35 -26.72
C PRO A 720 1.87 23.07 -26.08
N ALA A 721 3.18 23.04 -25.82
CA ALA A 721 3.83 21.90 -25.18
C ALA A 721 3.23 21.56 -23.82
N SER A 722 2.83 22.56 -23.04
CA SER A 722 2.18 22.40 -21.72
C SER A 722 0.89 21.58 -21.79
N ALA A 723 0.06 21.81 -22.80
CA ALA A 723 -1.20 21.05 -22.94
C ALA A 723 -0.96 19.59 -23.31
N ILE A 724 0.05 19.32 -24.18
CA ILE A 724 0.45 17.97 -24.52
C ILE A 724 1.05 17.26 -23.29
N LEU A 725 1.87 17.96 -22.50
CA LEU A 725 2.40 17.42 -21.24
C LEU A 725 1.27 17.09 -20.25
N CYS A 726 0.25 17.96 -20.19
CA CYS A 726 -0.93 17.70 -19.35
C CYS A 726 -1.68 16.43 -19.82
N LEU A 727 -1.87 16.25 -21.13
CA LEU A 727 -2.46 15.05 -21.72
C LEU A 727 -1.68 13.78 -21.32
N HIS A 728 -0.35 13.83 -21.41
CA HIS A 728 0.51 12.72 -21.02
C HIS A 728 0.32 12.37 -19.53
N GLY A 729 0.33 13.36 -18.65
CA GLY A 729 0.09 13.14 -17.22
C GLY A 729 -1.29 12.55 -16.92
N LEU A 730 -2.35 13.06 -17.57
CA LEU A 730 -3.70 12.52 -17.44
C LEU A 730 -3.78 11.05 -17.88
N CYS A 731 -3.12 10.70 -19.00
CA CYS A 731 -3.03 9.32 -19.47
C CYS A 731 -2.36 8.41 -18.43
N GLN A 732 -1.28 8.89 -17.80
CA GLN A 732 -0.59 8.13 -16.76
C GLN A 732 -1.46 7.94 -15.50
N PHE A 733 -2.21 8.95 -15.07
CA PHE A 733 -3.19 8.81 -13.97
C PHE A 733 -4.28 7.78 -14.29
N MET A 734 -4.82 7.80 -15.51
CA MET A 734 -5.84 6.85 -15.95
C MET A 734 -5.28 5.43 -16.03
N HIS A 735 -4.06 5.28 -16.54
CA HIS A 735 -3.36 3.99 -16.55
C HIS A 735 -3.17 3.45 -15.13
N LEU A 736 -2.70 4.28 -14.21
CA LEU A 736 -2.55 3.90 -12.80
C LEU A 736 -3.89 3.47 -12.19
N ASN A 737 -4.96 4.21 -12.46
CA ASN A 737 -6.30 3.90 -11.93
C ASN A 737 -6.87 2.58 -12.48
N THR A 738 -6.62 2.28 -13.75
CA THR A 738 -7.06 1.01 -14.36
C THR A 738 -6.44 -0.19 -13.65
N GLY A 739 -5.16 -0.08 -13.25
CA GLY A 739 -4.46 -1.14 -12.53
C GLY A 739 -4.83 -1.23 -11.05
N ILE A 740 -5.20 -0.11 -10.39
CA ILE A 740 -5.47 -0.06 -8.95
C ILE A 740 -6.83 0.61 -8.68
N ARG A 741 -7.90 -0.09 -9.05
CA ARG A 741 -9.27 0.43 -8.87
C ARG A 741 -9.68 0.69 -7.42
N SER A 742 -8.99 0.07 -6.46
CA SER A 742 -9.24 0.31 -5.03
C SER A 742 -8.87 1.72 -4.57
N MET A 743 -8.02 2.44 -5.33
CA MET A 743 -7.55 3.78 -5.03
C MET A 743 -8.17 4.84 -5.97
N THR A 744 -9.29 4.52 -6.59
CA THR A 744 -9.96 5.43 -7.55
C THR A 744 -10.27 6.79 -6.93
N SER A 745 -10.66 6.85 -5.65
CA SER A 745 -10.96 8.11 -4.95
C SER A 745 -9.73 9.02 -4.82
N GLU A 746 -8.59 8.45 -4.41
CA GLU A 746 -7.35 9.17 -4.19
C GLU A 746 -6.71 9.60 -5.52
N ILE A 747 -6.77 8.72 -6.52
CA ILE A 747 -6.28 9.04 -7.87
C ILE A 747 -7.17 10.10 -8.53
N ALA A 748 -8.50 10.01 -8.39
CA ALA A 748 -9.43 11.03 -8.88
C ALA A 748 -9.19 12.39 -8.21
N SER A 749 -8.95 12.42 -6.91
CA SER A 749 -8.56 13.64 -6.19
C SER A 749 -7.24 14.23 -6.72
N SER A 750 -6.28 13.34 -7.06
CA SER A 750 -5.01 13.75 -7.67
C SER A 750 -5.20 14.30 -9.09
N ILE A 751 -6.09 13.71 -9.91
CA ILE A 751 -6.48 14.22 -11.23
C ILE A 751 -7.12 15.60 -11.10
N ILE A 752 -8.07 15.78 -10.19
CA ILE A 752 -8.72 17.07 -9.92
C ILE A 752 -7.67 18.13 -9.54
N SER A 753 -6.76 17.78 -8.63
CA SER A 753 -5.68 18.66 -8.20
C SER A 753 -4.71 19.00 -9.33
N TYR A 754 -4.42 18.03 -10.21
CA TYR A 754 -3.58 18.19 -11.39
C TYR A 754 -4.22 19.14 -12.42
N LEU A 755 -5.51 18.97 -12.71
CA LEU A 755 -6.28 19.85 -13.56
C LEU A 755 -6.37 21.27 -12.98
N THR A 756 -6.64 21.37 -11.69
CA THR A 756 -6.69 22.66 -10.98
C THR A 756 -5.35 23.39 -11.04
N LEU A 757 -4.23 22.65 -10.91
CA LEU A 757 -2.89 23.20 -11.05
C LEU A 757 -2.67 23.75 -12.45
N PHE A 758 -3.00 22.99 -13.51
CA PHE A 758 -2.88 23.46 -14.89
C PHE A 758 -3.64 24.76 -15.09
N ASN A 759 -4.91 24.80 -14.69
CA ASN A 759 -5.76 25.97 -14.83
C ASN A 759 -5.19 27.20 -14.10
N SER A 760 -4.82 27.04 -12.84
CA SER A 760 -4.28 28.14 -12.01
C SER A 760 -2.92 28.62 -12.51
N ARG A 761 -2.03 27.70 -12.93
CA ARG A 761 -0.74 28.08 -13.50
C ARG A 761 -0.87 28.75 -14.85
N CYS A 762 -1.76 28.25 -15.73
CA CYS A 762 -2.06 28.90 -16.99
C CYS A 762 -2.59 30.31 -16.77
N THR A 763 -3.48 30.53 -15.82
CA THR A 763 -3.95 31.87 -15.42
C THR A 763 -2.79 32.76 -14.94
N GLN A 764 -1.90 32.25 -14.09
CA GLN A 764 -0.74 32.98 -13.57
C GLN A 764 0.23 33.36 -14.68
N LEU A 765 0.55 32.41 -15.59
CA LEU A 765 1.52 32.60 -16.65
C LEU A 765 1.02 33.49 -17.80
N ILE A 766 -0.28 33.52 -18.05
CA ILE A 766 -0.87 34.19 -19.22
C ILE A 766 -1.65 35.45 -18.83
N LEU A 767 -2.44 35.43 -17.75
CA LEU A 767 -3.28 36.56 -17.33
C LEU A 767 -2.76 37.32 -16.09
N GLY A 768 -1.88 36.71 -15.30
CA GLY A 768 -1.44 37.23 -14.03
C GLY A 768 -0.63 38.55 -14.12
N ALA A 769 -0.71 39.37 -13.10
CA ALA A 769 0.18 40.53 -12.95
C ALA A 769 1.64 40.02 -12.77
N GLY A 770 2.52 40.37 -13.70
CA GLY A 770 3.90 39.85 -13.73
C GLY A 770 4.07 38.58 -14.53
N ALA A 771 3.07 38.16 -15.31
CA ALA A 771 3.09 36.98 -16.15
C ALA A 771 4.33 36.92 -17.08
N THR A 772 4.81 38.02 -17.58
CA THR A 772 6.06 38.12 -18.37
C THR A 772 7.29 37.62 -17.60
N ARG A 773 7.37 37.85 -16.28
CA ARG A 773 8.47 37.37 -15.45
C ARG A 773 8.33 35.86 -15.16
N SER A 774 7.11 35.43 -14.86
CA SER A 774 6.81 34.04 -14.48
C SER A 774 6.94 33.08 -15.66
N ALA A 775 6.54 33.52 -16.88
CA ALA A 775 6.59 32.70 -18.07
C ALA A 775 7.92 32.77 -18.82
N GLY A 776 8.89 33.57 -18.36
CA GLY A 776 10.14 33.83 -19.09
C GLY A 776 9.94 34.50 -20.45
N LEU A 777 8.73 34.92 -20.79
CA LEU A 777 8.36 35.56 -22.05
C LEU A 777 8.68 37.06 -22.00
N LYS A 778 9.32 37.58 -23.04
CA LYS A 778 9.59 39.02 -23.16
C LYS A 778 8.31 39.85 -23.13
N ASN A 779 7.25 39.37 -23.82
CA ASN A 779 5.93 40.01 -23.86
C ASN A 779 4.87 38.90 -24.12
N ILE A 780 3.70 39.01 -23.50
CA ILE A 780 2.54 38.19 -23.79
C ILE A 780 1.85 38.77 -25.03
N THR A 781 1.70 37.96 -26.05
CA THR A 781 1.12 38.34 -27.32
C THR A 781 -0.29 37.73 -27.49
N THR A 782 -1.07 38.27 -28.42
CA THR A 782 -2.38 37.70 -28.79
C THR A 782 -2.30 36.23 -29.23
N LYS A 783 -1.16 35.81 -29.81
CA LYS A 783 -0.89 34.41 -30.15
C LYS A 783 -0.83 33.52 -28.89
N HIS A 784 -0.17 34.01 -27.83
CA HIS A 784 -0.07 33.27 -26.58
C HIS A 784 -1.45 33.12 -25.90
N LEU A 785 -2.27 34.18 -25.93
CA LEU A 785 -3.64 34.16 -25.44
C LEU A 785 -4.50 33.16 -26.23
N ALA A 786 -4.42 33.18 -27.58
CA ALA A 786 -5.15 32.26 -28.43
C ALA A 786 -4.76 30.80 -28.20
N LEU A 787 -3.45 30.50 -28.04
CA LEU A 787 -2.97 29.14 -27.73
C LEU A 787 -3.37 28.72 -26.33
N ALA A 788 -3.37 29.64 -25.36
CA ALA A 788 -3.84 29.34 -24.00
C ALA A 788 -5.35 29.03 -24.00
N ALA A 789 -6.14 29.79 -24.74
CA ALA A 789 -7.56 29.50 -24.90
C ALA A 789 -7.80 28.12 -25.54
N GLN A 790 -7.00 27.75 -26.53
CA GLN A 790 -7.05 26.40 -27.14
C GLN A 790 -6.66 25.30 -26.13
N ALA A 791 -5.61 25.52 -25.35
CA ALA A 791 -5.17 24.58 -24.33
C ALA A 791 -6.24 24.39 -23.25
N VAL A 792 -6.84 25.48 -22.78
CA VAL A 792 -7.89 25.47 -21.75
C VAL A 792 -9.15 24.79 -22.32
N SER A 793 -9.56 25.09 -23.56
CA SER A 793 -10.70 24.46 -24.25
C SER A 793 -10.47 22.96 -24.41
N PHE A 794 -9.31 22.55 -24.92
CA PHE A 794 -8.93 21.15 -25.10
C PHE A 794 -9.05 20.35 -23.80
N ILE A 795 -8.44 20.86 -22.72
CA ILE A 795 -8.52 20.18 -21.42
C ILE A 795 -9.95 20.17 -20.89
N SER A 796 -10.72 21.26 -21.07
CA SER A 796 -12.14 21.33 -20.68
C SER A 796 -12.98 20.27 -21.37
N THR A 797 -12.68 19.96 -22.63
CA THR A 797 -13.37 18.92 -23.42
C THR A 797 -13.01 17.51 -22.95
N LEU A 798 -11.79 17.33 -22.37
CA LEU A 798 -11.39 16.03 -21.81
C LEU A 798 -12.02 15.75 -20.43
N ILE A 799 -12.38 16.78 -19.64
CA ILE A 799 -12.90 16.59 -18.29
C ILE A 799 -14.12 15.67 -18.21
N PRO A 800 -15.13 15.74 -19.09
CA PRO A 800 -16.24 14.79 -19.08
C PRO A 800 -15.82 13.33 -19.28
N HIS A 801 -14.84 13.07 -20.15
CA HIS A 801 -14.31 11.72 -20.38
C HIS A 801 -13.56 11.20 -19.14
N LEU A 802 -12.76 12.05 -18.49
CA LEU A 802 -12.09 11.71 -17.23
C LEU A 802 -13.10 11.43 -16.12
N ARG A 803 -14.14 12.25 -15.99
CA ARG A 803 -15.22 12.08 -15.02
C ARG A 803 -15.92 10.74 -15.22
N GLU A 804 -16.27 10.40 -16.47
CA GLU A 804 -16.93 9.16 -16.80
C GLU A 804 -16.05 7.95 -16.59
N PHE A 805 -14.76 8.03 -16.93
CA PHE A 805 -13.76 7.03 -16.60
C PHE A 805 -13.69 6.75 -15.10
N VAL A 806 -13.61 7.81 -14.27
CA VAL A 806 -13.59 7.67 -12.81
C VAL A 806 -14.89 7.07 -12.30
N ARG A 807 -16.05 7.51 -12.81
CA ARG A 807 -17.37 6.97 -12.46
C ARG A 807 -17.43 5.46 -12.73
N ARG A 808 -17.00 5.04 -13.93
CA ARG A 808 -16.98 3.64 -14.36
C ARG A 808 -16.09 2.77 -13.47
N ASN A 809 -14.92 3.27 -13.07
CA ASN A 809 -13.97 2.52 -12.26
C ASN A 809 -14.25 2.57 -10.75
N SER A 810 -15.17 3.41 -10.30
CA SER A 810 -15.46 3.59 -8.86
C SER A 810 -16.33 2.51 -8.24
N GLY A 811 -17.08 1.74 -9.06
CA GLY A 811 -18.09 0.81 -8.55
C GLY A 811 -19.15 1.54 -7.71
N ASN A 812 -19.52 0.96 -6.56
CA ASN A 812 -20.51 1.51 -5.63
C ASN A 812 -19.91 2.41 -4.53
N ASN A 813 -18.74 2.99 -4.75
CA ASN A 813 -18.08 3.80 -3.74
C ASN A 813 -18.73 5.20 -3.61
N THR A 814 -19.40 5.46 -2.48
CA THR A 814 -20.07 6.72 -2.17
C THR A 814 -19.11 7.93 -2.11
N ALA A 815 -17.86 7.71 -1.73
CA ALA A 815 -16.84 8.78 -1.69
C ALA A 815 -16.57 9.37 -3.08
N VAL A 816 -16.66 8.56 -4.13
CA VAL A 816 -16.46 9.03 -5.51
C VAL A 816 -17.63 9.84 -6.03
N SER A 817 -18.83 9.61 -5.50
CA SER A 817 -20.02 10.40 -5.89
C SER A 817 -19.82 11.91 -5.61
N SER A 818 -19.16 12.25 -4.48
CA SER A 818 -18.84 13.65 -4.16
C SER A 818 -17.80 14.25 -5.12
N LEU A 819 -16.85 13.43 -5.61
CA LEU A 819 -15.81 13.87 -6.54
C LEU A 819 -16.36 14.18 -7.94
N MET A 820 -17.50 13.59 -8.32
CA MET A 820 -18.16 13.92 -9.60
C MET A 820 -18.53 15.40 -9.67
N GLY A 821 -19.02 15.97 -8.56
CA GLY A 821 -19.29 17.40 -8.44
C GLY A 821 -18.05 18.27 -8.53
N GLU A 822 -16.91 17.76 -8.03
CA GLU A 822 -15.63 18.49 -8.13
C GLU A 822 -15.12 18.54 -9.58
N PHE A 823 -15.28 17.47 -10.38
CA PHE A 823 -14.99 17.51 -11.81
C PHE A 823 -15.83 18.57 -12.53
N ASP A 824 -17.12 18.69 -12.17
CA ASP A 824 -18.01 19.69 -12.77
C ASP A 824 -17.62 21.11 -12.35
N LYS A 825 -17.11 21.30 -11.12
CA LYS A 825 -16.56 22.60 -10.66
C LYS A 825 -15.27 22.94 -11.42
N VAL A 826 -14.36 21.99 -11.57
CA VAL A 826 -13.14 22.19 -12.34
C VAL A 826 -13.46 22.56 -13.78
N ARG A 827 -14.39 21.86 -14.43
CA ARG A 827 -14.83 22.17 -15.80
C ARG A 827 -15.34 23.60 -15.90
N ARG A 828 -16.19 24.03 -14.97
CA ARG A 828 -16.68 25.41 -14.91
C ARG A 828 -15.54 26.41 -14.76
N ALA A 829 -14.57 26.13 -13.87
CA ALA A 829 -13.41 26.99 -13.70
C ALA A 829 -12.56 27.11 -14.97
N TYR A 830 -12.48 26.05 -15.80
CA TYR A 830 -11.84 26.12 -17.12
C TYR A 830 -12.63 26.98 -18.08
N GLN A 831 -13.95 26.87 -18.11
CA GLN A 831 -14.83 27.69 -18.94
C GLN A 831 -14.74 29.16 -18.54
N GLU A 832 -14.76 29.46 -17.25
CA GLU A 832 -14.57 30.81 -16.71
C GLU A 832 -13.19 31.39 -17.07
N HIS A 833 -12.15 30.57 -17.00
CA HIS A 833 -10.81 30.97 -17.40
C HIS A 833 -10.73 31.22 -18.92
N GLN A 834 -11.33 30.37 -19.73
CA GLN A 834 -11.43 30.55 -21.18
C GLN A 834 -12.13 31.90 -21.51
N GLN A 835 -13.24 32.18 -20.84
CA GLN A 835 -13.94 33.46 -20.98
C GLN A 835 -13.07 34.65 -20.56
N SER A 836 -12.33 34.52 -19.45
CA SER A 836 -11.40 35.56 -18.99
C SER A 836 -10.27 35.84 -20.00
N ILE A 837 -9.84 34.83 -20.75
CA ILE A 837 -8.86 35.02 -21.84
C ILE A 837 -9.52 35.80 -22.99
N TYR A 838 -10.77 35.49 -23.34
CA TYR A 838 -11.52 36.20 -24.39
C TYR A 838 -11.77 37.66 -23.97
N ASP A 839 -12.23 37.88 -22.75
CA ASP A 839 -12.42 39.21 -22.21
C ASP A 839 -11.10 39.99 -22.21
N LYS A 840 -9.98 39.34 -21.92
CA LYS A 840 -8.64 39.99 -21.99
C LYS A 840 -8.26 40.42 -23.40
N LEU A 841 -8.60 39.62 -24.42
CA LEU A 841 -8.39 39.99 -25.82
C LEU A 841 -9.24 41.21 -26.20
N VAL A 842 -10.50 41.23 -25.75
CA VAL A 842 -11.40 42.36 -25.92
C VAL A 842 -10.85 43.64 -25.22
N ASP A 843 -10.39 43.50 -23.96
CA ASP A 843 -9.82 44.58 -23.17
C ASP A 843 -8.57 45.19 -23.82
N ILE A 844 -7.70 44.34 -24.39
CA ILE A 844 -6.51 44.77 -25.11
C ILE A 844 -6.94 45.70 -26.27
N MET A 845 -7.93 45.27 -27.03
CA MET A 845 -8.41 46.10 -28.17
C MET A 845 -9.18 47.31 -27.75
N ALA A 846 -9.97 47.22 -26.67
CA ALA A 846 -10.62 48.37 -26.06
C ALA A 846 -9.60 49.42 -25.57
N GLY A 847 -8.51 48.94 -24.95
CA GLY A 847 -7.38 49.79 -24.57
C GLY A 847 -6.68 50.45 -25.76
N ARG A 848 -6.52 49.67 -26.88
CA ARG A 848 -6.01 50.23 -28.14
C ARG A 848 -6.95 51.28 -28.73
N ALA A 849 -8.25 51.00 -28.80
CA ALA A 849 -9.26 51.95 -29.25
C ALA A 849 -9.21 53.24 -28.41
N THR A 850 -9.13 53.13 -27.07
CA THR A 850 -8.96 54.26 -26.16
C THR A 850 -7.68 55.06 -26.44
N ALA A 851 -6.55 54.41 -26.73
CA ALA A 851 -5.32 55.07 -27.09
C ALA A 851 -5.45 55.81 -28.44
N HIS A 852 -6.06 55.19 -29.42
CA HIS A 852 -6.26 55.79 -30.73
C HIS A 852 -7.30 56.91 -30.72
N THR A 853 -8.36 56.82 -29.89
CA THR A 853 -9.29 57.92 -29.69
C THR A 853 -8.66 59.12 -28.99
N LYS A 854 -7.66 58.88 -28.08
CA LYS A 854 -6.86 59.96 -27.52
C LYS A 854 -5.97 60.60 -28.57
N SER A 855 -5.31 59.81 -29.44
CA SER A 855 -4.51 60.31 -30.55
C SER A 855 -5.36 61.08 -31.58
N MET A 856 -6.59 60.64 -31.80
CA MET A 856 -7.53 61.37 -32.63
C MET A 856 -7.80 62.80 -32.12
N LYS A 857 -7.84 62.99 -30.82
CA LYS A 857 -8.07 64.37 -30.23
C LYS A 857 -6.91 65.32 -30.46
N THR A 858 -5.74 64.83 -30.85
CA THR A 858 -4.56 65.60 -31.19
C THR A 858 -4.42 65.92 -32.69
N VAL A 859 -5.36 65.44 -33.50
CA VAL A 859 -5.36 65.61 -34.95
C VAL A 859 -5.87 67.02 -35.27
N ASP A 860 -5.10 67.79 -36.03
CA ASP A 860 -5.55 69.04 -36.63
C ASP A 860 -6.47 68.71 -37.85
N TRP A 861 -7.78 68.81 -37.67
CA TRP A 861 -8.76 68.43 -38.69
C TRP A 861 -8.85 69.45 -39.82
N ASN A 862 -8.40 70.68 -39.63
CA ASN A 862 -8.43 71.73 -40.61
C ASN A 862 -7.31 71.68 -41.66
N LYS A 863 -6.26 70.88 -41.39
CA LYS A 863 -5.16 70.69 -42.33
C LYS A 863 -5.59 69.76 -43.45
N GLU A 864 -5.39 70.20 -44.72
CA GLU A 864 -5.69 69.32 -45.85
C GLU A 864 -4.74 68.07 -45.83
N SER A 865 -5.36 66.91 -45.97
CA SER A 865 -4.63 65.65 -46.12
C SER A 865 -5.47 64.73 -47.01
N SER A 866 -4.81 64.14 -48.02
CA SER A 866 -5.41 63.19 -48.94
C SER A 866 -5.37 61.73 -48.38
N THR A 867 -4.65 61.51 -47.22
CA THR A 867 -4.44 60.16 -46.62
C THR A 867 -5.31 59.97 -45.40
N VAL A 868 -5.62 58.72 -45.08
CA VAL A 868 -6.25 58.27 -43.84
C VAL A 868 -5.36 58.65 -42.64
N ASN A 869 -5.98 59.10 -41.58
CA ASN A 869 -5.21 59.48 -40.36
C ASN A 869 -4.53 58.26 -39.71
N THR A 870 -3.32 58.46 -39.20
CA THR A 870 -2.48 57.38 -38.64
C THR A 870 -3.14 56.59 -37.54
N TYR A 871 -3.97 57.23 -36.68
CA TYR A 871 -4.70 56.58 -35.61
C TYR A 871 -5.65 55.51 -36.14
N MET A 872 -6.41 55.84 -37.21
CA MET A 872 -7.37 54.95 -37.83
C MET A 872 -6.68 53.85 -38.64
N GLU A 873 -5.61 54.20 -39.40
CA GLU A 873 -4.83 53.23 -40.13
C GLU A 873 -4.18 52.20 -39.22
N THR A 874 -3.64 52.64 -38.08
CA THR A 874 -2.99 51.79 -37.10
C THR A 874 -4.03 50.89 -36.39
N LEU A 875 -5.18 51.44 -35.95
CA LEU A 875 -6.25 50.70 -35.32
C LEU A 875 -6.75 49.57 -36.22
N THR A 876 -7.04 49.88 -37.48
CA THR A 876 -7.56 48.91 -38.47
C THR A 876 -6.50 47.84 -38.77
N LYS A 877 -5.20 48.19 -38.85
CA LYS A 877 -4.11 47.29 -39.05
C LYS A 877 -3.89 46.35 -37.84
N GLU A 878 -3.95 46.90 -36.62
CA GLU A 878 -3.89 46.13 -35.37
C GLU A 878 -5.05 45.14 -35.25
N THR A 879 -6.26 45.57 -35.56
CA THR A 879 -7.46 44.72 -35.57
C THR A 879 -7.38 43.64 -36.60
N GLY A 880 -6.97 43.96 -37.83
CA GLY A 880 -6.78 42.96 -38.88
C GLY A 880 -5.64 41.97 -38.54
N THR A 881 -4.65 42.43 -37.78
CA THR A 881 -3.59 41.53 -37.29
C THR A 881 -4.09 40.60 -36.18
N LEU A 882 -4.89 41.15 -35.26
CA LEU A 882 -5.58 40.31 -34.23
C LEU A 882 -6.45 39.25 -34.91
N HIS A 883 -7.36 39.67 -35.80
CA HIS A 883 -8.28 38.76 -36.51
C HIS A 883 -7.48 37.63 -37.20
N ARG A 884 -6.43 37.96 -37.94
CA ARG A 884 -5.57 36.98 -38.62
C ARG A 884 -4.89 36.01 -37.68
N VAL A 885 -4.45 36.48 -36.51
CA VAL A 885 -3.88 35.60 -35.47
C VAL A 885 -4.95 34.70 -34.89
N LEU A 886 -6.13 35.25 -34.56
CA LEU A 886 -7.24 34.47 -34.00
C LEU A 886 -7.72 33.39 -34.99
N THR A 887 -7.98 33.75 -36.24
CA THR A 887 -8.42 32.81 -37.29
C THR A 887 -7.40 31.71 -37.57
N LYS A 888 -6.12 32.01 -37.38
CA LYS A 888 -5.09 30.96 -37.50
C LYS A 888 -5.12 29.92 -36.36
N HIS A 889 -5.54 30.30 -35.17
CA HIS A 889 -5.42 29.51 -33.97
C HIS A 889 -6.74 29.10 -33.32
N LEU A 890 -7.84 29.73 -33.64
CA LEU A 890 -9.15 29.49 -33.00
C LEU A 890 -10.18 29.11 -34.05
N PRO A 891 -11.20 28.31 -33.68
CA PRO A 891 -12.38 28.05 -34.54
C PRO A 891 -13.13 29.34 -34.87
N GLU A 892 -13.76 29.37 -36.06
CA GLU A 892 -14.42 30.53 -36.61
C GLU A 892 -15.52 31.10 -35.66
N MET A 893 -16.33 30.25 -35.06
CA MET A 893 -17.36 30.66 -34.08
C MET A 893 -16.71 31.35 -32.85
N THR A 894 -15.57 30.86 -32.39
CA THR A 894 -14.84 31.47 -31.25
C THR A 894 -14.27 32.82 -31.66
N VAL A 895 -13.71 32.93 -32.85
CA VAL A 895 -13.22 34.21 -33.40
C VAL A 895 -14.34 35.22 -33.42
N ARG A 896 -15.51 34.85 -33.91
CA ARG A 896 -16.70 35.72 -33.94
C ARG A 896 -17.12 36.16 -32.54
N MET A 897 -17.20 35.24 -31.57
CA MET A 897 -17.52 35.55 -30.16
C MET A 897 -16.56 36.55 -29.53
N ILE A 898 -15.28 36.56 -29.93
CA ILE A 898 -14.28 37.52 -29.44
C ILE A 898 -14.39 38.83 -30.21
N MET A 899 -14.59 38.80 -31.51
CA MET A 899 -14.57 39.98 -32.35
C MET A 899 -15.83 40.85 -32.21
N GLU A 900 -16.99 40.25 -31.98
CA GLU A 900 -18.23 40.95 -31.80
C GLU A 900 -18.20 41.97 -30.63
N PRO A 901 -17.78 41.61 -29.41
CA PRO A 901 -17.59 42.56 -28.33
C PRO A 901 -16.50 43.63 -28.62
N VAL A 902 -15.43 43.32 -29.39
CA VAL A 902 -14.43 44.26 -29.81
C VAL A 902 -15.06 45.35 -30.71
N PHE A 903 -15.85 44.91 -31.70
CA PHE A 903 -16.49 45.87 -32.61
C PHE A 903 -17.59 46.67 -31.91
N LYS A 904 -18.33 46.09 -30.98
CA LYS A 904 -19.28 46.82 -30.14
C LYS A 904 -18.57 47.92 -29.34
N ASN A 905 -17.43 47.57 -28.76
CA ASN A 905 -16.59 48.54 -28.03
C ASN A 905 -16.07 49.65 -28.96
N TYR A 906 -15.65 49.32 -30.19
CA TYR A 906 -15.25 50.29 -31.18
C TYR A 906 -16.41 51.23 -31.57
N LYS A 907 -17.59 50.67 -31.82
CA LYS A 907 -18.79 51.44 -32.09
C LYS A 907 -19.09 52.46 -30.99
N GLU A 908 -18.94 52.03 -29.73
CA GLU A 908 -19.16 52.90 -28.57
C GLU A 908 -18.06 54.00 -28.43
N GLN A 909 -16.79 53.57 -28.48
CA GLN A 909 -15.66 54.49 -28.22
C GLN A 909 -15.40 55.45 -29.39
N LEU A 910 -15.33 54.94 -30.61
CA LEU A 910 -15.14 55.77 -31.79
C LEU A 910 -16.37 56.65 -32.03
N GLY A 911 -17.62 56.09 -31.81
CA GLY A 911 -18.85 56.85 -31.89
C GLY A 911 -18.85 58.05 -30.94
N LYS A 912 -18.42 57.82 -29.69
CA LYS A 912 -18.26 58.87 -28.71
C LYS A 912 -17.22 59.87 -29.14
N ALA A 913 -16.06 59.45 -29.57
CA ALA A 913 -14.96 60.26 -29.99
C ALA A 913 -15.32 61.11 -31.23
N PHE A 914 -16.00 60.48 -32.22
CA PHE A 914 -16.46 61.15 -33.42
C PHE A 914 -17.56 62.18 -33.07
N ASN A 915 -18.43 61.91 -32.07
CA ASN A 915 -19.39 62.89 -31.60
C ASN A 915 -18.77 64.10 -30.90
N GLU A 916 -17.68 63.92 -30.18
CA GLU A 916 -16.97 64.98 -29.44
C GLU A 916 -16.20 65.91 -30.38
N VAL A 917 -15.85 65.46 -31.59
CA VAL A 917 -15.11 66.31 -32.56
C VAL A 917 -16.03 67.40 -33.10
N VAL A 918 -15.62 68.67 -32.93
CA VAL A 918 -16.30 69.81 -33.55
C VAL A 918 -15.75 69.98 -34.96
N LEU A 919 -16.66 69.98 -35.95
CA LEU A 919 -16.32 70.12 -37.36
C LEU A 919 -16.43 71.63 -37.73
N GLU A 920 -15.33 72.28 -37.92
CA GLU A 920 -15.27 73.70 -38.28
C GLU A 920 -15.23 73.93 -39.79
N SER A 921 -14.97 72.86 -40.56
CA SER A 921 -14.82 72.97 -42.03
C SER A 921 -15.36 71.77 -42.79
N ALA A 922 -15.77 71.90 -44.02
CA ALA A 922 -16.16 70.81 -44.91
C ALA A 922 -14.99 69.81 -45.14
N THR A 923 -13.72 70.34 -45.14
CA THR A 923 -12.53 69.54 -45.27
C THR A 923 -12.36 68.64 -44.05
N ALA A 924 -12.62 69.13 -42.83
CA ALA A 924 -12.61 68.30 -41.62
C ALA A 924 -13.64 67.19 -41.64
N LYS A 925 -14.86 67.44 -42.12
CA LYS A 925 -15.90 66.45 -42.33
C LYS A 925 -15.50 65.37 -43.32
N THR A 926 -14.88 65.74 -44.43
CA THR A 926 -14.40 64.85 -45.48
C THR A 926 -13.29 63.94 -44.95
N ARG A 927 -12.38 64.44 -44.12
CA ARG A 927 -11.29 63.67 -43.50
C ARG A 927 -11.82 62.62 -42.53
N ILE A 928 -12.70 63.02 -41.61
CA ILE A 928 -13.30 62.04 -40.67
C ILE A 928 -14.13 61.01 -41.39
N LEU A 929 -14.88 61.43 -42.43
CA LEU A 929 -15.65 60.53 -43.29
C LEU A 929 -14.74 59.48 -43.95
N ARG A 930 -13.64 59.94 -44.51
CA ARG A 930 -12.60 59.05 -45.12
C ARG A 930 -12.06 58.05 -44.08
N ASP A 931 -11.81 58.48 -42.86
CA ASP A 931 -11.39 57.58 -41.78
C ASP A 931 -12.47 56.54 -41.47
N ALA A 932 -13.76 56.97 -41.38
CA ALA A 932 -14.88 56.04 -41.14
C ALA A 932 -15.07 55.08 -42.34
N GLU A 933 -14.96 55.58 -43.57
CA GLU A 933 -15.05 54.75 -44.77
C GLU A 933 -13.89 53.75 -44.86
N SER A 934 -12.65 54.18 -44.51
CA SER A 934 -11.48 53.29 -44.41
C SER A 934 -11.65 52.25 -43.34
N PHE A 935 -12.26 52.61 -42.21
CA PHE A 935 -12.59 51.66 -41.15
C PHE A 935 -13.57 50.62 -41.71
N ASN A 936 -14.71 51.04 -42.32
CA ASN A 936 -15.69 50.13 -42.88
C ASN A 936 -15.09 49.22 -44.01
N ALA A 937 -14.32 49.78 -44.88
CA ALA A 937 -13.68 49.02 -46.00
C ALA A 937 -12.72 47.94 -45.51
N ARG A 938 -11.96 48.18 -44.40
CA ARG A 938 -10.94 47.24 -43.88
C ARG A 938 -11.55 46.26 -42.82
N ILE A 939 -12.55 46.69 -42.06
CA ILE A 939 -13.10 45.98 -40.94
C ILE A 939 -14.44 45.35 -41.26
N GLY A 940 -15.28 45.97 -42.09
CA GLY A 940 -16.62 45.50 -42.41
C GLY A 940 -16.68 44.13 -43.07
N THR A 941 -15.56 43.62 -43.57
CA THR A 941 -15.44 42.27 -44.17
C THR A 941 -15.15 41.20 -43.12
N ILE A 942 -14.86 41.60 -41.85
CA ILE A 942 -14.58 40.68 -40.74
C ILE A 942 -15.88 40.22 -40.10
N ASP A 943 -16.05 38.91 -39.96
CA ASP A 943 -17.17 38.34 -39.25
C ASP A 943 -17.30 38.92 -37.84
N GLY A 944 -18.52 39.32 -37.48
CA GLY A 944 -18.85 39.97 -36.23
C GLY A 944 -18.75 41.51 -36.25
N ALA A 945 -18.28 42.11 -37.35
CA ALA A 945 -18.20 43.56 -37.49
C ALA A 945 -19.59 44.28 -37.38
N GLY A 946 -20.63 43.57 -37.75
CA GLY A 946 -21.98 44.09 -37.67
C GLY A 946 -22.12 45.41 -38.45
N ASP A 947 -22.88 46.36 -37.89
CA ASP A 947 -23.10 47.66 -38.45
C ASP A 947 -22.11 48.74 -37.97
N ALA A 948 -21.01 48.35 -37.28
CA ALA A 948 -20.12 49.29 -36.64
C ALA A 948 -19.48 50.31 -37.60
N GLY A 949 -19.11 49.88 -38.80
CA GLY A 949 -18.60 50.76 -39.83
C GLY A 949 -19.65 51.70 -40.38
N ASP A 950 -20.82 51.19 -40.79
CA ASP A 950 -21.95 51.99 -41.30
C ASP A 950 -22.48 52.96 -40.25
N TYR A 951 -22.52 52.56 -38.99
CA TYR A 951 -22.86 53.42 -37.87
C TYR A 951 -21.93 54.66 -37.82
N LEU A 952 -20.62 54.47 -37.87
CA LEU A 952 -19.63 55.54 -37.85
C LEU A 952 -19.77 56.47 -39.07
N ILE A 953 -19.97 55.90 -40.24
CA ILE A 953 -20.22 56.67 -41.47
C ILE A 953 -21.47 57.54 -41.33
N ASN A 954 -22.58 56.92 -40.90
CA ASN A 954 -23.85 57.63 -40.73
C ASN A 954 -23.80 58.74 -39.66
N LEU A 955 -23.05 58.47 -38.57
CA LEU A 955 -22.83 59.43 -37.52
C LEU A 955 -22.08 60.67 -38.02
N VAL A 956 -21.02 60.47 -38.85
CA VAL A 956 -20.29 61.57 -39.47
C VAL A 956 -21.11 62.29 -40.54
N LYS A 957 -21.87 61.58 -41.36
CA LYS A 957 -22.76 62.19 -42.35
C LYS A 957 -23.82 63.06 -41.71
N GLY A 958 -24.37 62.64 -40.53
CA GLY A 958 -25.40 63.39 -39.80
C GLY A 958 -24.90 64.66 -39.07
N LYS A 959 -23.55 64.86 -38.97
CA LYS A 959 -22.99 66.06 -38.37
C LYS A 959 -23.18 67.30 -39.29
N SER A 960 -23.70 68.35 -38.77
CA SER A 960 -23.81 69.67 -39.43
C SER A 960 -22.42 70.36 -39.45
N VAL A 961 -22.03 70.88 -40.57
CA VAL A 961 -20.87 71.74 -40.71
C VAL A 961 -21.38 73.20 -40.71
N PRO A 962 -20.87 74.13 -39.97
CA PRO A 962 -21.21 75.56 -40.05
C PRO A 962 -20.99 75.95 -41.48
N GLU A 963 -22.01 76.46 -42.19
CA GLU A 963 -21.86 77.10 -43.48
C GLU A 963 -20.94 78.32 -43.36
N PRO A 964 -19.96 78.52 -44.22
CA PRO A 964 -19.15 79.67 -44.19
C PRO A 964 -20.09 80.85 -44.56
N THR A 965 -20.35 81.68 -43.56
CA THR A 965 -21.02 82.97 -43.84
C THR A 965 -20.18 83.77 -44.80
N ALA A 966 -20.72 83.93 -46.00
CA ALA A 966 -20.18 84.84 -47.00
C ALA A 966 -19.92 86.22 -46.40
N PRO A 967 -18.77 86.88 -46.60
CA PRO A 967 -18.58 88.25 -46.24
C PRO A 967 -19.31 89.14 -47.20
N ALA A 968 -20.16 89.94 -46.67
CA ALA A 968 -20.76 91.07 -47.40
C ALA A 968 -19.72 92.03 -47.96
N ASP A 969 -19.88 92.25 -49.23
CA ASP A 969 -19.24 93.24 -50.09
C ASP A 969 -19.27 94.64 -49.50
N SER A 970 -18.17 95.35 -49.45
CA SER A 970 -18.06 96.81 -49.56
C SER A 970 -16.72 97.18 -50.16
N GLY A 971 -16.83 97.69 -51.33
CA GLY A 971 -15.93 98.13 -52.34
C GLY A 971 -14.86 99.11 -52.05
N ALA A 972 -14.24 99.37 -53.11
CA ALA A 972 -13.46 100.50 -53.57
C ALA A 972 -11.89 100.38 -53.39
N SER A 973 -11.32 100.14 -54.48
CA SER A 973 -10.51 101.04 -55.34
C SER A 973 -9.04 101.23 -55.03
N THR A 974 -8.34 100.95 -56.05
CA THR A 974 -7.20 101.59 -56.65
C THR A 974 -5.75 101.12 -56.40
N ASN A 975 -5.27 100.64 -57.54
CA ASN A 975 -3.95 101.01 -58.17
C ASN A 975 -2.67 100.50 -57.47
N GLY A 976 -1.88 99.84 -58.25
CA GLY A 976 -0.56 100.23 -58.47
C GLY A 976 0.48 99.12 -58.63
N THR A 977 0.63 98.70 -59.95
CA THR A 977 1.88 98.50 -60.59
C THR A 977 3.09 97.74 -59.93
N SER A 978 3.41 96.75 -60.65
CA SER A 978 4.68 96.49 -61.30
C SER A 978 5.72 95.48 -60.66
N LYS A 979 5.94 94.55 -61.52
CA LYS A 979 7.28 93.96 -61.97
C LYS A 979 8.14 93.24 -60.91
N ALA A 980 8.39 92.07 -61.17
CA ALA A 980 9.25 91.40 -62.21
C ALA A 980 10.35 90.69 -61.45
N ASP A 981 10.53 89.45 -61.94
CA ASP A 981 11.83 88.74 -62.13
C ASP A 981 12.54 88.23 -60.90
N ASP A 982 13.02 87.09 -60.85
CA ASP A 982 13.65 86.21 -61.78
C ASP A 982 13.79 84.81 -61.16
N THR A 983 13.68 83.80 -61.96
CA THR A 983 14.18 82.45 -61.86
C THR A 983 15.67 82.49 -61.81
N PRO A 984 16.48 81.42 -61.67
CA PRO A 984 16.21 80.00 -61.58
C PRO A 984 17.20 79.15 -60.76
N GLU A 985 17.01 77.87 -60.91
CA GLU A 985 18.04 76.83 -60.83
C GLU A 985 18.53 76.38 -59.42
N SER A 986 18.74 75.16 -59.11
CA SER A 986 18.93 73.91 -59.82
C SER A 986 18.89 72.73 -58.81
N ILE A 987 18.50 71.60 -59.36
CA ILE A 987 18.75 70.25 -58.97
C ILE A 987 20.26 69.96 -58.91
N PRO A 988 20.84 69.04 -58.11
CA PRO A 988 20.63 67.61 -58.29
C PRO A 988 20.75 66.70 -57.03
N LYS A 989 20.14 65.55 -57.12
CA LYS A 989 20.55 64.25 -56.60
C LYS A 989 22.00 63.94 -57.13
N PRO A 990 22.79 62.96 -56.74
CA PRO A 990 22.44 61.67 -56.14
C PRO A 990 23.46 61.00 -55.18
N GLU A 991 23.14 59.73 -54.87
CA GLU A 991 24.01 58.55 -54.77
C GLU A 991 24.82 58.27 -53.49
N ASP A 992 24.45 57.11 -52.87
CA ASP A 992 25.24 55.87 -52.77
C ASP A 992 26.51 55.91 -51.94
N SER A 993 26.60 55.03 -51.01
CA SER A 993 27.52 53.90 -50.94
C SER A 993 27.72 53.34 -49.54
N ASN A 994 27.51 52.06 -49.45
CA ASN A 994 28.10 51.12 -48.49
C ASN A 994 29.57 50.89 -48.83
N PRO A 995 30.27 49.99 -48.08
CA PRO A 995 30.89 49.98 -46.80
C PRO A 995 32.44 50.08 -46.86
N PRO A 996 33.27 49.70 -45.97
CA PRO A 996 33.66 48.35 -45.64
C PRO A 996 34.19 48.09 -44.16
N ASP A 997 34.25 46.78 -43.90
CA ASP A 997 35.05 45.97 -42.99
C ASP A 997 36.44 46.54 -42.56
N THR A 998 36.79 46.12 -41.32
CA THR A 998 38.04 45.40 -40.94
C THR A 998 38.20 45.56 -39.42
N ASP A 999 38.17 44.49 -38.73
CA ASP A 999 39.15 43.46 -38.33
C ASP A 999 40.01 43.80 -37.13
N ALA A 1000 40.17 42.78 -36.29
CA ALA A 1000 41.28 42.49 -35.40
C ALA A 1000 41.17 42.89 -33.89
N GLY A 1001 40.95 41.86 -33.09
CA GLY A 1001 42.08 41.37 -32.30
C GLY A 1001 41.91 41.45 -30.80
N GLY A 1002 41.95 40.30 -30.19
CA GLY A 1002 42.67 40.15 -28.94
C GLY A 1002 41.83 39.87 -27.69
N GLU A 1003 41.65 38.62 -27.43
CA GLU A 1003 42.21 37.78 -26.34
C GLU A 1003 42.03 38.29 -24.91
N LYS A 1004 41.50 37.32 -24.18
CA LYS A 1004 41.89 36.73 -22.89
C LYS A 1004 41.00 36.93 -21.71
N GLU A 1005 40.47 35.75 -21.31
CA GLU A 1005 40.60 35.07 -20.03
C GLU A 1005 40.17 35.87 -18.77
N LYS A 1006 39.37 35.35 -17.91
CA LYS A 1006 39.41 34.23 -17.01
C LYS A 1006 38.31 34.35 -15.97
N GLU A 1007 37.76 33.19 -15.67
CA GLU A 1007 37.48 32.59 -14.41
C GLU A 1007 36.71 33.35 -13.32
N GLY A 1008 35.73 32.61 -12.83
CA GLY A 1008 35.64 32.39 -11.43
C GLY A 1008 34.22 32.42 -10.86
N GLU A 1009 33.79 31.27 -10.47
CA GLU A 1009 32.83 30.73 -9.53
C GLU A 1009 31.37 30.60 -9.96
#